data_3aa2cbb6c3dd2388819962132df8c935
#
_entry.id   3aa2cbb6c3dd2388819962132df8c935
#
_cell.length_a   1.000
_cell.length_b   1.000
_cell.length_c   1.000
_cell.angle_alpha   90.00
_cell.angle_beta   90.00
_cell.angle_gamma   90.00
#
_symmetry.space_group_name_H-M   'P 1'
#
loop_
_entity.id
_entity.type
_entity.pdbx_description
1 polymer ?
#
loop_
_entity_poly.entity_id
_entity_poly.type
_entity_poly.pdbx_seq_one_letter_code
_entity_poly.pdbx_strand_id
1 'polypeptide(L)'
;MAIRPIRWPGLAFVSMAAAMVMVPTVSSALEAQITRTRYGIPHVLASDWAGLGFGTAYAFAEDNVCLLADHLVTLSGQRSKYFGADATVTVAFQDIRNLDSDAYYRGTFDDAALRQAVRSTSREYRELIRGYVAGYNEYLRRIGSAHLPVACRNAAWVRPMRDIDALRLNEDKMRLASGERLASAIVGAAPPTEPVASAVPVADGVDAWEAITGRLQVEFGSNGWAFGAETTGGAGVLLGNPHFPWTTTNRFWQVHQTIPGKLDVMGVTLSGLPSVVIGFNRNVAWTHTVSTDRHFTYFELALDPKDPTVYHVDGRPVRMETHTVSIEVKGGPPVRRTIYRSMFGPIFSVPALGLGWTREHAYALKDADELNFRAPDAWLRVERADSVAGILRAITEPVGIPWVNTIAADRHGDVLYADVTPTPNVTDQTPASCLPAKVNAPLAKMRLYVLDGTTAACDWSPSPKPGQDGLLPASRLPRVLRRDFVANSNDSFWLANDLAPLRGVPDIVGRVDEPQGLRTRNGLKTIHAAIAGRQGAAGAAIGPSAVKEMIFRNHNLAAELALDDVLSICRQSTDALTSDGKPVSLADACAVLSRWDRRMDLDSRGAALWVELWAPLARSGAGYPAAAVAFDPKDAVSTPRGLSLESDNPAHVRTALADAVTLLASRGVALDARWGDVQKAVRGERRIPIHGGPGSNGVLNMQEAAWTPGVGYVPVHGSSYVQVVTFDEAGPVVDAVLTYSQSTDPASAHFYDQTELYS
;
A
#
# COMPACT_ATOMS: atom_id res chain seq x y z
N MET A 1 -66.50 74.87 -3.31
CA MET A 1 -67.01 73.50 -3.16
C MET A 1 -65.96 72.70 -2.33
N ALA A 2 -66.22 72.47 -1.03
CA ALA A 2 -65.29 72.01 -0.07
C ALA A 2 -65.50 70.50 0.13
N ILE A 3 -64.43 69.68 0.08
CA ILE A 3 -64.45 68.27 0.40
C ILE A 3 -63.74 68.09 1.76
N ARG A 4 -64.47 67.57 2.74
CA ARG A 4 -63.98 67.28 4.10
C ARG A 4 -63.14 65.97 4.10
N PRO A 5 -62.10 65.81 4.95
CA PRO A 5 -61.34 64.56 5.12
C PRO A 5 -62.04 63.59 6.11
N ILE A 6 -62.06 62.33 5.73
CA ILE A 6 -62.53 61.22 6.55
C ILE A 6 -61.39 60.78 7.51
N ARG A 7 -61.70 60.71 8.84
CA ARG A 7 -60.81 60.17 9.86
C ARG A 7 -61.00 58.62 9.96
N TRP A 8 -59.93 57.89 9.94
CA TRP A 8 -59.91 56.46 10.25
C TRP A 8 -59.57 56.27 11.72
N PRO A 9 -60.14 55.26 12.43
CA PRO A 9 -59.81 54.97 13.81
C PRO A 9 -58.52 54.14 13.91
N GLY A 10 -57.75 54.40 14.98
CA GLY A 10 -56.44 53.80 15.23
C GLY A 10 -56.53 52.29 15.51
N LEU A 11 -55.63 51.54 14.87
CA LEU A 11 -55.32 50.16 15.20
C LEU A 11 -54.25 50.16 16.30
N ALA A 12 -54.61 49.54 17.45
CA ALA A 12 -53.68 49.26 18.52
C ALA A 12 -52.77 48.11 18.12
N PHE A 13 -51.44 48.35 18.06
CA PHE A 13 -50.43 47.31 17.90
C PHE A 13 -50.30 46.56 19.27
N VAL A 14 -50.76 45.30 19.29
CA VAL A 14 -50.42 44.35 20.33
C VAL A 14 -49.05 43.74 19.99
N SER A 15 -48.02 44.11 20.75
CA SER A 15 -46.70 43.51 20.64
C SER A 15 -46.77 42.09 21.27
N MET A 16 -46.81 41.08 20.40
CA MET A 16 -46.57 39.69 20.80
C MET A 16 -45.08 39.46 20.99
N ALA A 17 -44.60 39.45 22.24
CA ALA A 17 -43.27 38.98 22.58
C ALA A 17 -43.23 37.49 22.37
N ALA A 18 -42.58 37.04 21.25
CA ALA A 18 -42.26 35.63 21.06
C ALA A 18 -41.16 35.25 22.02
N ALA A 19 -41.51 34.54 23.10
CA ALA A 19 -40.56 33.87 23.96
C ALA A 19 -39.88 32.76 23.14
N MET A 20 -38.63 33.01 22.72
CA MET A 20 -37.75 31.99 22.15
C MET A 20 -37.43 31.00 23.27
N VAL A 21 -38.12 29.87 23.30
CA VAL A 21 -37.72 28.72 24.10
C VAL A 21 -36.43 28.19 23.53
N MET A 22 -35.28 28.57 24.11
CA MET A 22 -34.02 27.87 23.88
C MET A 22 -34.21 26.47 24.47
N VAL A 23 -34.51 25.51 23.60
CA VAL A 23 -34.35 24.09 23.92
C VAL A 23 -32.87 23.90 24.10
N PRO A 24 -32.37 23.52 25.29
CA PRO A 24 -30.98 23.18 25.42
C PRO A 24 -30.73 21.99 24.50
N THR A 25 -29.88 22.15 23.48
CA THR A 25 -29.32 21.05 22.75
C THR A 25 -28.49 20.27 23.77
N VAL A 26 -29.07 19.21 24.33
CA VAL A 26 -28.31 18.24 25.10
C VAL A 26 -27.29 17.65 24.10
N SER A 27 -26.05 18.09 24.18
CA SER A 27 -24.95 17.40 23.56
C SER A 27 -24.96 15.99 24.15
N SER A 28 -25.50 15.02 23.43
CA SER A 28 -25.44 13.64 23.87
C SER A 28 -23.97 13.28 24.05
N ALA A 29 -23.62 12.77 25.22
CA ALA A 29 -22.27 12.23 25.45
C ALA A 29 -21.98 11.18 24.38
N LEU A 30 -20.75 11.18 23.84
CA LEU A 30 -20.33 10.14 22.92
C LEU A 30 -20.20 8.83 23.71
N GLU A 31 -20.91 7.80 23.29
CA GLU A 31 -20.94 6.51 23.96
C GLU A 31 -20.71 5.37 22.98
N ALA A 32 -19.93 4.38 23.42
CA ALA A 32 -19.74 3.12 22.73
C ALA A 32 -19.49 2.01 23.75
N GLN A 33 -19.99 0.82 23.46
CA GLN A 33 -19.66 -0.39 24.19
C GLN A 33 -18.50 -1.10 23.46
N ILE A 34 -17.42 -1.40 24.18
CA ILE A 34 -16.27 -2.14 23.67
C ILE A 34 -16.20 -3.47 24.40
N THR A 35 -16.28 -4.57 23.66
CA THR A 35 -16.07 -5.93 24.16
C THR A 35 -14.91 -6.53 23.42
N ARG A 36 -13.98 -7.22 24.11
CA ARG A 36 -12.86 -7.89 23.47
C ARG A 36 -13.06 -9.39 23.48
N THR A 37 -12.80 -10.02 22.33
CA THR A 37 -12.80 -11.47 22.18
C THR A 37 -11.38 -12.03 22.29
N ARG A 38 -11.23 -13.33 22.04
CA ARG A 38 -9.93 -14.00 21.99
C ARG A 38 -8.98 -13.23 21.06
N TYR A 39 -7.71 -13.15 21.40
CA TYR A 39 -6.68 -12.37 20.72
C TYR A 39 -6.86 -10.85 20.79
N GLY A 40 -7.67 -10.36 21.73
CA GLY A 40 -7.87 -8.93 21.99
C GLY A 40 -8.62 -8.16 20.91
N ILE A 41 -9.33 -8.84 20.02
CA ILE A 41 -10.07 -8.18 18.94
C ILE A 41 -11.24 -7.40 19.52
N PRO A 42 -11.32 -6.07 19.34
CA PRO A 42 -12.41 -5.26 19.86
C PRO A 42 -13.65 -5.33 18.98
N HIS A 43 -14.80 -5.46 19.63
CA HIS A 43 -16.13 -5.31 19.08
C HIS A 43 -16.70 -4.01 19.61
N VAL A 44 -16.90 -3.03 18.73
CA VAL A 44 -17.34 -1.68 19.04
C VAL A 44 -18.81 -1.55 18.62
N LEU A 45 -19.69 -1.43 19.60
CA LEU A 45 -21.13 -1.21 19.42
C LEU A 45 -21.47 0.23 19.79
N ALA A 46 -22.10 0.97 18.87
CA ALA A 46 -22.56 2.33 19.10
C ALA A 46 -23.95 2.56 18.49
N SER A 47 -24.63 3.63 18.89
CA SER A 47 -25.93 4.03 18.35
C SER A 47 -25.83 4.92 17.12
N ASP A 48 -24.66 5.57 16.91
CA ASP A 48 -24.41 6.51 15.82
C ASP A 48 -22.93 6.52 15.39
N TRP A 49 -22.64 7.25 14.32
CA TRP A 49 -21.32 7.32 13.72
C TRP A 49 -20.28 7.98 14.62
N ALA A 50 -20.66 8.98 15.40
CA ALA A 50 -19.74 9.65 16.31
C ALA A 50 -19.37 8.74 17.49
N GLY A 51 -20.34 8.02 18.06
CA GLY A 51 -20.12 6.99 19.06
C GLY A 51 -19.23 5.86 18.53
N LEU A 52 -19.47 5.42 17.27
CA LEU A 52 -18.63 4.38 16.63
C LEU A 52 -17.17 4.84 16.50
N GLY A 53 -16.94 6.05 15.96
CA GLY A 53 -15.61 6.62 15.89
C GLY A 53 -14.93 6.75 17.25
N PHE A 54 -15.69 7.18 18.27
CA PHE A 54 -15.21 7.30 19.65
C PHE A 54 -14.73 5.95 20.20
N GLY A 55 -15.55 4.92 20.11
CA GLY A 55 -15.19 3.58 20.58
C GLY A 55 -14.04 2.97 19.81
N THR A 56 -14.01 3.16 18.48
CA THR A 56 -12.93 2.64 17.61
C THR A 56 -11.58 3.26 17.98
N ALA A 57 -11.50 4.58 18.13
CA ALA A 57 -10.25 5.24 18.49
C ALA A 57 -9.79 4.94 19.90
N TYR A 58 -10.74 4.82 20.84
CA TYR A 58 -10.43 4.43 22.22
C TYR A 58 -9.81 3.03 22.27
N ALA A 59 -10.45 2.04 21.62
CA ALA A 59 -9.94 0.67 21.54
C ALA A 59 -8.60 0.57 20.78
N PHE A 60 -8.45 1.35 19.70
CA PHE A 60 -7.17 1.44 18.98
C PHE A 60 -6.06 1.98 19.88
N ALA A 61 -6.35 3.01 20.68
CA ALA A 61 -5.36 3.61 21.57
C ALA A 61 -4.96 2.66 22.72
N GLU A 62 -5.86 1.80 23.22
CA GLU A 62 -5.51 0.76 24.19
C GLU A 62 -4.41 -0.18 23.66
N ASP A 63 -4.43 -0.49 22.35
CA ASP A 63 -3.47 -1.40 21.72
C ASP A 63 -2.22 -0.68 21.17
N ASN A 64 -2.37 0.58 20.66
CA ASN A 64 -1.40 1.18 19.75
C ASN A 64 -1.19 2.70 20.00
N VAL A 65 -1.39 3.19 21.22
CA VAL A 65 -1.30 4.64 21.52
C VAL A 65 0.05 5.26 21.14
N CYS A 66 1.16 4.58 21.45
CA CYS A 66 2.50 5.12 21.13
C CYS A 66 2.74 5.19 19.61
N LEU A 67 2.25 4.20 18.87
CA LEU A 67 2.34 4.17 17.41
C LEU A 67 1.57 5.34 16.78
N LEU A 68 0.33 5.57 17.22
CA LEU A 68 -0.48 6.66 16.71
C LEU A 68 0.08 8.02 17.11
N ALA A 69 0.54 8.19 18.36
CA ALA A 69 1.16 9.42 18.81
C ALA A 69 2.44 9.76 18.03
N ASP A 70 3.30 8.77 17.74
CA ASP A 70 4.49 8.94 16.89
C ASP A 70 4.10 9.37 15.47
N HIS A 71 3.05 8.76 14.91
CA HIS A 71 2.54 9.16 13.60
C HIS A 71 2.04 10.61 13.59
N LEU A 72 1.34 11.05 14.63
CA LEU A 72 0.91 12.45 14.77
C LEU A 72 2.10 13.42 14.82
N VAL A 73 3.23 13.03 15.41
CA VAL A 73 4.48 13.82 15.38
C VAL A 73 4.99 13.93 13.96
N THR A 74 5.03 12.82 13.22
CA THR A 74 5.45 12.78 11.82
C THR A 74 4.61 13.72 10.97
N LEU A 75 3.30 13.57 10.98
CA LEU A 75 2.37 14.37 10.18
C LEU A 75 2.31 15.86 10.58
N SER A 76 2.73 16.17 11.81
CA SER A 76 2.85 17.55 12.27
C SER A 76 4.18 18.19 11.88
N GLY A 77 5.11 17.41 11.29
CA GLY A 77 6.46 17.88 10.98
C GLY A 77 7.24 18.32 12.22
N GLN A 78 7.27 17.47 13.26
CA GLN A 78 7.90 17.77 14.56
C GLN A 78 8.90 16.69 15.01
N ARG A 79 9.29 15.79 14.13
CA ARG A 79 10.23 14.72 14.48
C ARG A 79 11.61 15.25 14.88
N SER A 80 12.13 16.21 14.12
CA SER A 80 13.43 16.85 14.40
C SER A 80 13.49 17.46 15.77
N LYS A 81 12.36 18.03 16.25
CA LYS A 81 12.24 18.63 17.58
C LYS A 81 12.41 17.60 18.71
N TYR A 82 11.81 16.42 18.55
CA TYR A 82 11.77 15.41 19.61
C TYR A 82 12.87 14.34 19.48
N PHE A 83 13.19 13.92 18.27
CA PHE A 83 14.06 12.78 17.99
C PHE A 83 15.40 13.15 17.35
N GLY A 84 15.60 14.43 16.97
CA GLY A 84 16.80 14.92 16.27
C GLY A 84 16.64 14.92 14.77
N ALA A 85 17.36 15.84 14.09
CA ALA A 85 17.23 16.07 12.65
C ALA A 85 17.74 14.92 11.78
N ASP A 86 18.83 14.27 12.22
CA ASP A 86 19.56 13.26 11.43
C ASP A 86 19.07 11.82 11.65
N ALA A 87 18.26 11.57 12.68
CA ALA A 87 17.58 10.29 12.83
C ALA A 87 16.56 10.08 11.70
N THR A 88 16.25 8.83 11.39
CA THR A 88 15.36 8.47 10.26
C THR A 88 13.97 8.09 10.72
N VAL A 89 13.04 8.19 9.78
CA VAL A 89 11.67 7.70 9.87
C VAL A 89 11.27 7.11 8.51
N THR A 90 10.44 6.07 8.54
CA THR A 90 9.88 5.51 7.31
C THR A 90 8.69 6.36 6.84
N VAL A 91 8.80 6.94 5.63
CA VAL A 91 7.75 7.66 4.91
C VAL A 91 7.56 6.96 3.57
N ALA A 92 6.34 6.60 3.21
CA ALA A 92 6.03 5.86 1.98
C ALA A 92 7.01 4.69 1.72
N PHE A 93 7.34 3.93 2.78
CA PHE A 93 8.26 2.78 2.78
C PHE A 93 9.75 3.10 2.55
N GLN A 94 10.13 4.37 2.62
CA GLN A 94 11.52 4.83 2.53
C GLN A 94 11.97 5.40 3.87
N ASP A 95 13.19 5.10 4.27
CA ASP A 95 13.81 5.73 5.42
C ASP A 95 14.40 7.08 5.02
N ILE A 96 13.81 8.15 5.50
CA ILE A 96 14.26 9.52 5.28
C ILE A 96 14.63 10.18 6.60
N ARG A 97 15.48 11.22 6.56
CA ARG A 97 15.84 11.96 7.77
C ARG A 97 14.62 12.68 8.36
N ASN A 98 14.56 12.78 9.66
CA ASN A 98 13.49 13.51 10.34
C ASN A 98 13.35 14.95 9.83
N LEU A 99 14.47 15.63 9.54
CA LEU A 99 14.45 16.99 8.99
C LEU A 99 13.73 17.06 7.64
N ASP A 100 13.96 16.08 6.78
CA ASP A 100 13.36 16.02 5.45
C ASP A 100 11.89 15.60 5.54
N SER A 101 11.55 14.67 6.44
CA SER A 101 10.16 14.33 6.77
C SER A 101 9.38 15.55 7.26
N ASP A 102 9.94 16.30 8.23
CA ASP A 102 9.29 17.49 8.77
C ASP A 102 9.09 18.56 7.69
N ALA A 103 10.08 18.75 6.81
CA ALA A 103 9.97 19.67 5.68
C ALA A 103 8.89 19.26 4.70
N TYR A 104 8.81 17.96 4.37
CA TYR A 104 7.81 17.40 3.45
C TYR A 104 6.39 17.64 3.97
N TYR A 105 6.06 17.13 5.16
CA TYR A 105 4.69 17.23 5.68
C TYR A 105 4.26 18.67 5.94
N ARG A 106 5.16 19.55 6.41
CA ARG A 106 4.82 20.96 6.64
C ARG A 106 4.77 21.80 5.36
N GLY A 107 5.51 21.41 4.34
CA GLY A 107 5.61 22.13 3.08
C GLY A 107 4.60 21.71 2.03
N THR A 108 4.05 20.48 2.12
CA THR A 108 3.15 19.92 1.11
C THR A 108 1.72 19.70 1.59
N PHE A 109 1.48 19.54 2.89
CA PHE A 109 0.13 19.35 3.43
C PHE A 109 -0.52 20.70 3.76
N ASP A 110 -1.49 21.11 2.95
CA ASP A 110 -2.23 22.36 3.15
C ASP A 110 -3.47 22.11 4.04
N ASP A 111 -3.42 22.60 5.27
CA ASP A 111 -4.52 22.47 6.24
C ASP A 111 -5.82 23.12 5.80
N ALA A 112 -5.76 24.21 5.00
CA ALA A 112 -6.95 24.87 4.51
C ALA A 112 -7.61 24.04 3.40
N ALA A 113 -6.81 23.50 2.49
CA ALA A 113 -7.28 22.58 1.45
C ALA A 113 -7.88 21.30 2.03
N LEU A 114 -7.24 20.69 3.05
CA LEU A 114 -7.77 19.52 3.77
C LEU A 114 -9.14 19.80 4.41
N ARG A 115 -9.28 20.96 5.11
CA ARG A 115 -10.57 21.38 5.69
C ARG A 115 -11.64 21.66 4.64
N GLN A 116 -11.24 22.12 3.47
CA GLN A 116 -12.18 22.32 2.36
C GLN A 116 -12.59 20.96 1.76
N ALA A 117 -11.65 20.08 1.50
CA ALA A 117 -11.90 18.78 0.88
C ALA A 117 -12.84 17.89 1.72
N VAL A 118 -12.65 17.83 3.04
CA VAL A 118 -13.53 17.03 3.93
C VAL A 118 -14.99 17.47 3.91
N ARG A 119 -15.30 18.73 3.51
CA ARG A 119 -16.70 19.20 3.42
C ARG A 119 -17.49 18.47 2.33
N SER A 120 -16.83 17.93 1.33
CA SER A 120 -17.46 17.15 0.26
C SER A 120 -17.82 15.72 0.67
N THR A 121 -17.30 15.22 1.80
CA THR A 121 -17.60 13.88 2.30
C THR A 121 -19.00 13.78 2.90
N SER A 122 -19.47 12.55 3.10
CA SER A 122 -20.75 12.28 3.76
C SER A 122 -20.78 12.83 5.19
N ARG A 123 -21.99 13.05 5.72
CA ARG A 123 -22.18 13.44 7.11
C ARG A 123 -21.68 12.32 8.04
N GLU A 124 -21.93 11.09 7.67
CA GLU A 124 -21.53 9.88 8.39
C GLU A 124 -20.02 9.87 8.63
N TYR A 125 -19.23 10.11 7.58
CA TYR A 125 -17.77 10.14 7.72
C TYR A 125 -17.29 11.29 8.61
N ARG A 126 -17.85 12.48 8.47
CA ARG A 126 -17.49 13.62 9.34
C ARG A 126 -17.83 13.37 10.82
N GLU A 127 -18.96 12.72 11.11
CA GLU A 127 -19.31 12.31 12.48
C GLU A 127 -18.36 11.23 13.00
N LEU A 128 -18.00 10.26 12.16
CA LEU A 128 -17.06 9.19 12.51
C LEU A 128 -15.68 9.77 12.88
N ILE A 129 -15.13 10.71 12.08
CA ILE A 129 -13.86 11.39 12.39
C ILE A 129 -13.95 12.18 13.69
N ARG A 130 -15.02 12.95 13.90
CA ARG A 130 -15.22 13.71 15.13
C ARG A 130 -15.18 12.79 16.36
N GLY A 131 -15.86 11.66 16.28
CA GLY A 131 -15.82 10.64 17.30
C GLY A 131 -14.43 10.06 17.51
N TYR A 132 -13.72 9.77 16.41
CA TYR A 132 -12.37 9.20 16.46
C TYR A 132 -11.38 10.11 17.20
N VAL A 133 -11.37 11.41 16.90
CA VAL A 133 -10.57 12.41 17.63
C VAL A 133 -10.93 12.42 19.12
N ALA A 134 -12.22 12.42 19.45
CA ALA A 134 -12.68 12.44 20.83
C ALA A 134 -12.30 11.15 21.59
N GLY A 135 -12.39 9.97 20.96
CA GLY A 135 -12.06 8.68 21.57
C GLY A 135 -10.59 8.54 21.94
N TYR A 136 -9.70 8.93 21.03
CA TYR A 136 -8.26 8.99 21.33
C TYR A 136 -7.94 9.93 22.48
N ASN A 137 -8.54 11.12 22.48
CA ASN A 137 -8.33 12.13 23.52
C ASN A 137 -8.86 11.67 24.89
N GLU A 138 -10.00 10.98 24.91
CA GLU A 138 -10.58 10.42 26.12
C GLU A 138 -9.70 9.30 26.69
N TYR A 139 -9.11 8.44 25.85
CA TYR A 139 -8.15 7.45 26.31
C TYR A 139 -6.96 8.12 27.00
N LEU A 140 -6.33 9.13 26.37
CA LEU A 140 -5.20 9.84 26.98
C LEU A 140 -5.58 10.51 28.32
N ARG A 141 -6.76 11.10 28.38
CA ARG A 141 -7.29 11.74 29.59
C ARG A 141 -7.48 10.75 30.74
N ARG A 142 -8.03 9.56 30.43
CA ARG A 142 -8.32 8.52 31.45
C ARG A 142 -7.06 7.84 31.95
N ILE A 143 -6.16 7.47 31.03
CA ILE A 143 -4.96 6.71 31.40
C ILE A 143 -3.91 7.61 32.07
N GLY A 144 -3.76 8.85 31.61
CA GLY A 144 -2.74 9.78 32.06
C GLY A 144 -1.33 9.39 31.59
N SER A 145 -0.44 10.37 31.44
CA SER A 145 0.89 10.18 30.84
C SER A 145 1.78 9.16 31.57
N ALA A 146 1.62 9.05 32.90
CA ALA A 146 2.42 8.17 33.75
C ALA A 146 2.11 6.66 33.53
N HIS A 147 0.93 6.34 33.01
CA HIS A 147 0.47 4.96 32.81
C HIS A 147 0.50 4.51 31.35
N LEU A 148 0.99 5.35 30.45
CA LEU A 148 1.22 4.97 29.05
C LEU A 148 2.26 3.85 28.94
N PRO A 149 2.26 3.07 27.84
CA PRO A 149 3.30 2.09 27.56
C PRO A 149 4.71 2.69 27.64
N VAL A 150 5.70 1.88 28.01
CA VAL A 150 7.08 2.33 28.26
C VAL A 150 7.64 3.15 27.10
N ALA A 151 7.32 2.79 25.87
CA ALA A 151 7.81 3.47 24.66
C ALA A 151 7.42 4.95 24.56
N CYS A 152 6.32 5.36 25.20
CA CYS A 152 5.84 6.76 25.14
C CYS A 152 5.42 7.33 26.50
N ARG A 153 5.80 6.68 27.60
CA ARG A 153 5.49 7.10 28.97
C ARG A 153 6.10 8.47 29.29
N ASN A 154 5.26 9.40 29.75
CA ASN A 154 5.65 10.77 30.04
C ASN A 154 6.38 11.50 28.89
N ALA A 155 6.22 11.01 27.66
CA ALA A 155 6.87 11.63 26.50
C ALA A 155 6.17 12.94 26.13
N ALA A 156 6.92 14.02 26.00
CA ALA A 156 6.40 15.35 25.67
C ALA A 156 5.76 15.44 24.26
N TRP A 157 6.03 14.47 23.40
CA TRP A 157 5.47 14.38 22.06
C TRP A 157 4.09 13.70 22.01
N VAL A 158 3.67 13.02 23.09
CA VAL A 158 2.32 12.49 23.20
C VAL A 158 1.37 13.61 23.58
N ARG A 159 0.44 13.92 22.69
CA ARG A 159 -0.50 15.03 22.82
C ARG A 159 -1.90 14.63 22.37
N PRO A 160 -2.93 15.37 22.80
CA PRO A 160 -4.27 15.21 22.22
C PRO A 160 -4.26 15.40 20.70
N MET A 161 -5.10 14.62 20.03
CA MET A 161 -5.36 14.74 18.58
C MET A 161 -6.22 15.97 18.32
N ARG A 162 -5.92 16.71 17.29
CA ARG A 162 -6.74 17.82 16.76
C ARG A 162 -7.53 17.31 15.56
N ASP A 163 -8.61 17.98 15.20
CA ASP A 163 -9.40 17.62 14.00
C ASP A 163 -8.53 17.57 12.73
N ILE A 164 -7.61 18.51 12.58
CA ILE A 164 -6.70 18.54 11.43
C ILE A 164 -5.76 17.34 11.37
N ASP A 165 -5.39 16.76 12.51
CA ASP A 165 -4.51 15.59 12.55
C ASP A 165 -5.21 14.37 11.95
N ALA A 166 -6.52 14.20 12.15
CA ALA A 166 -7.30 13.13 11.53
C ALA A 166 -7.41 13.30 10.00
N LEU A 167 -7.49 14.55 9.51
CA LEU A 167 -7.48 14.83 8.08
C LEU A 167 -6.12 14.55 7.44
N ARG A 168 -5.03 14.89 8.14
CA ARG A 168 -3.67 14.57 7.70
C ARG A 168 -3.40 13.05 7.70
N LEU A 169 -3.94 12.29 8.67
CA LEU A 169 -3.89 10.84 8.66
C LEU A 169 -4.56 10.25 7.43
N ASN A 170 -5.73 10.79 7.03
CA ASN A 170 -6.38 10.37 5.79
C ASN A 170 -5.51 10.69 4.58
N GLU A 171 -5.03 11.93 4.43
CA GLU A 171 -4.21 12.35 3.31
C GLU A 171 -2.94 11.51 3.13
N ASP A 172 -2.23 11.23 4.23
CA ASP A 172 -1.07 10.34 4.28
C ASP A 172 -1.39 8.94 3.70
N LYS A 173 -2.51 8.35 4.10
CA LYS A 173 -2.90 7.02 3.58
C LYS A 173 -3.31 7.04 2.13
N MET A 174 -3.91 8.13 1.65
CA MET A 174 -4.28 8.26 0.23
C MET A 174 -3.02 8.37 -0.64
N ARG A 175 -1.99 9.09 -0.21
CA ARG A 175 -0.78 9.36 -0.99
C ARG A 175 0.34 8.31 -0.80
N LEU A 176 0.13 7.31 0.06
CA LEU A 176 1.14 6.33 0.48
C LEU A 176 1.84 5.60 -0.69
N ALA A 177 1.11 5.21 -1.73
CA ALA A 177 1.67 4.53 -2.89
C ALA A 177 1.69 5.42 -4.15
N SER A 178 1.49 6.73 -4.00
CA SER A 178 1.54 7.72 -5.08
C SER A 178 2.66 8.76 -4.85
N GLY A 179 2.32 10.04 -4.78
CA GLY A 179 3.29 11.14 -4.73
C GLY A 179 4.18 11.20 -3.49
N GLU A 180 3.79 10.59 -2.38
CA GLU A 180 4.58 10.56 -1.16
C GLU A 180 5.93 9.83 -1.33
N ARG A 181 6.03 8.93 -2.30
CA ARG A 181 7.29 8.26 -2.68
C ARG A 181 8.38 9.21 -3.14
N LEU A 182 8.03 10.43 -3.55
CA LEU A 182 8.97 11.47 -3.97
C LEU A 182 9.30 12.48 -2.85
N ALA A 183 8.95 12.21 -1.58
CA ALA A 183 9.14 13.14 -0.48
C ALA A 183 10.57 13.72 -0.42
N SER A 184 11.60 12.87 -0.50
CA SER A 184 13.01 13.31 -0.50
C SER A 184 13.36 14.15 -1.74
N ALA A 185 12.83 13.80 -2.91
CA ALA A 185 13.08 14.53 -4.16
C ALA A 185 12.39 15.91 -4.16
N ILE A 186 11.23 16.02 -3.52
CA ILE A 186 10.50 17.28 -3.35
C ILE A 186 11.25 18.20 -2.38
N VAL A 187 11.66 17.67 -1.23
CA VAL A 187 12.41 18.46 -0.21
C VAL A 187 13.80 18.88 -0.69
N GLY A 188 14.43 18.05 -1.52
CA GLY A 188 15.73 18.33 -2.12
C GLY A 188 15.69 19.28 -3.31
N ALA A 189 14.52 19.60 -3.84
CA ALA A 189 14.39 20.47 -5.01
C ALA A 189 14.71 21.94 -4.65
N ALA A 190 15.69 22.52 -5.34
CA ALA A 190 16.07 23.92 -5.19
C ALA A 190 16.46 24.52 -6.55
N PRO A 191 16.19 25.81 -6.78
CA PRO A 191 16.64 26.48 -7.99
C PRO A 191 18.17 26.48 -8.10
N PRO A 192 18.74 26.27 -9.28
CA PRO A 192 20.18 26.20 -9.48
C PRO A 192 20.83 27.56 -9.17
N THR A 193 21.89 27.55 -8.36
CA THR A 193 22.67 28.74 -8.01
C THR A 193 23.81 29.01 -9.00
N GLU A 194 24.28 27.97 -9.71
CA GLU A 194 25.32 28.06 -10.73
C GLU A 194 24.91 27.34 -12.03
N PRO A 195 25.57 27.59 -13.17
CA PRO A 195 25.31 26.82 -14.39
C PRO A 195 25.67 25.36 -14.15
N VAL A 196 24.65 24.52 -13.96
CA VAL A 196 24.87 23.05 -13.95
C VAL A 196 25.10 22.63 -15.40
N ALA A 197 26.26 22.05 -15.70
CA ALA A 197 26.52 21.44 -16.99
C ALA A 197 25.47 20.38 -17.29
N SER A 198 24.92 20.44 -18.51
CA SER A 198 23.84 19.57 -18.98
C SER A 198 24.20 18.10 -18.82
N ALA A 199 23.21 17.34 -18.39
CA ALA A 199 23.08 15.89 -18.46
C ALA A 199 24.21 15.06 -17.77
N VAL A 200 23.93 14.68 -16.53
CA VAL A 200 24.44 13.40 -16.05
C VAL A 200 23.86 12.31 -16.97
N PRO A 201 24.66 11.41 -17.55
CA PRO A 201 24.12 10.29 -18.31
C PRO A 201 23.11 9.55 -17.41
N VAL A 202 21.92 9.31 -17.95
CA VAL A 202 20.90 8.47 -17.28
C VAL A 202 21.56 7.12 -17.09
N ALA A 203 21.99 6.78 -15.87
CA ALA A 203 22.30 5.41 -15.49
C ALA A 203 21.09 4.55 -15.86
N ASP A 204 21.27 3.23 -16.09
CA ASP A 204 20.13 2.39 -16.46
C ASP A 204 18.93 2.75 -15.60
N GLY A 205 17.87 3.30 -16.24
CA GLY A 205 16.85 4.11 -15.56
C GLY A 205 16.10 3.38 -14.46
N VAL A 206 16.11 2.04 -14.48
CA VAL A 206 15.50 1.17 -13.47
C VAL A 206 16.27 1.24 -12.15
N ASP A 207 17.61 1.12 -12.19
CA ASP A 207 18.45 1.18 -10.97
C ASP A 207 18.38 2.58 -10.32
N ALA A 208 18.33 3.63 -11.14
CA ALA A 208 18.18 5.00 -10.63
C ALA A 208 16.81 5.25 -10.01
N TRP A 209 15.73 4.73 -10.61
CA TRP A 209 14.38 4.82 -10.05
C TRP A 209 14.28 4.05 -8.74
N GLU A 210 14.79 2.82 -8.68
CA GLU A 210 14.84 2.01 -7.47
C GLU A 210 15.68 2.66 -6.37
N ALA A 211 16.78 3.33 -6.73
CA ALA A 211 17.62 4.04 -5.77
C ALA A 211 16.92 5.28 -5.16
N ILE A 212 16.01 5.90 -5.91
CA ILE A 212 15.34 7.16 -5.52
C ILE A 212 14.03 6.90 -4.80
N THR A 213 13.27 5.91 -5.23
CA THR A 213 12.02 5.50 -4.56
C THR A 213 12.28 4.61 -3.35
N GLY A 214 13.55 4.47 -2.94
CA GLY A 214 14.05 3.39 -2.11
C GLY A 214 14.03 2.11 -2.93
N ARG A 215 15.12 1.37 -2.97
CA ARG A 215 15.05 0.02 -3.54
C ARG A 215 13.79 -0.59 -2.99
N LEU A 216 12.87 -0.93 -3.87
CA LEU A 216 11.69 -1.71 -3.52
C LEU A 216 12.14 -3.13 -3.10
N GLN A 217 13.11 -3.20 -2.15
CA GLN A 217 13.41 -4.42 -1.41
C GLN A 217 12.20 -4.80 -0.56
N VAL A 218 11.29 -3.86 -0.36
CA VAL A 218 9.97 -4.12 0.16
C VAL A 218 9.03 -4.13 -1.03
N GLU A 219 8.94 -5.23 -1.74
CA GLU A 219 7.88 -5.43 -2.71
C GLU A 219 6.55 -5.26 -2.00
N PHE A 220 5.84 -4.17 -2.30
CA PHE A 220 4.42 -4.11 -1.97
C PHE A 220 3.78 -5.34 -2.57
N GLY A 221 3.23 -6.18 -1.71
CA GLY A 221 2.65 -7.41 -2.13
C GLY A 221 1.26 -7.59 -1.57
N SER A 222 0.50 -8.40 -2.17
CA SER A 222 -0.72 -8.98 -1.64
C SER A 222 -1.12 -10.15 -2.52
N ASN A 223 -1.89 -11.09 -1.97
CA ASN A 223 -2.67 -12.01 -2.77
C ASN A 223 -4.14 -11.76 -2.45
N GLY A 224 -4.95 -11.63 -3.48
CA GLY A 224 -6.40 -11.57 -3.40
C GLY A 224 -6.99 -12.55 -4.38
N TRP A 225 -7.72 -13.57 -3.90
CA TRP A 225 -8.40 -14.55 -4.74
C TRP A 225 -9.84 -14.67 -4.33
N ALA A 226 -10.74 -14.78 -5.30
CA ALA A 226 -12.13 -15.05 -5.03
C ALA A 226 -12.63 -16.16 -5.95
N PHE A 227 -13.29 -17.16 -5.36
CA PHE A 227 -13.85 -18.32 -6.01
C PHE A 227 -15.37 -18.22 -6.00
N GLY A 228 -15.99 -18.30 -7.17
CA GLY A 228 -17.44 -18.19 -7.34
C GLY A 228 -18.14 -19.54 -7.37
N ALA A 229 -19.47 -19.50 -7.50
CA ALA A 229 -20.34 -20.68 -7.42
C ALA A 229 -19.97 -21.81 -8.39
N GLU A 230 -19.39 -21.50 -9.54
CA GLU A 230 -18.96 -22.53 -10.50
C GLU A 230 -17.79 -23.38 -9.97
N THR A 231 -17.00 -22.83 -9.04
CA THR A 231 -15.87 -23.53 -8.42
C THR A 231 -16.16 -23.99 -7.00
N THR A 232 -17.01 -23.26 -6.25
CA THR A 232 -17.36 -23.61 -4.86
C THR A 232 -18.59 -24.49 -4.74
N GLY A 233 -19.47 -24.49 -5.75
CA GLY A 233 -20.76 -25.17 -5.72
C GLY A 233 -21.83 -24.44 -4.92
N GLY A 234 -21.57 -23.20 -4.43
CA GLY A 234 -22.49 -22.45 -3.60
C GLY A 234 -22.05 -21.01 -3.38
N ALA A 235 -21.96 -20.60 -2.11
CA ALA A 235 -21.46 -19.28 -1.73
C ALA A 235 -20.01 -19.06 -2.19
N GLY A 236 -19.65 -17.80 -2.43
CA GLY A 236 -18.29 -17.44 -2.78
C GLY A 236 -17.30 -17.70 -1.64
N VAL A 237 -16.03 -17.91 -2.00
CA VAL A 237 -14.91 -17.99 -1.05
C VAL A 237 -13.90 -16.93 -1.40
N LEU A 238 -13.53 -16.06 -0.44
CA LEU A 238 -12.52 -15.03 -0.58
C LEU A 238 -11.27 -15.37 0.20
N LEU A 239 -10.09 -15.27 -0.42
CA LEU A 239 -8.81 -15.12 0.24
C LEU A 239 -8.39 -13.65 0.21
N GLY A 240 -8.17 -13.05 1.36
CA GLY A 240 -7.45 -11.79 1.52
C GLY A 240 -6.12 -12.04 2.22
N ASN A 241 -5.03 -11.69 1.57
CA ASN A 241 -3.66 -11.85 2.11
C ASN A 241 -2.80 -10.64 1.71
N PRO A 242 -3.07 -9.45 2.30
CA PRO A 242 -2.21 -8.29 2.10
C PRO A 242 -0.83 -8.51 2.70
N HIS A 243 0.19 -8.04 1.98
CA HIS A 243 1.57 -8.00 2.45
C HIS A 243 1.93 -6.57 2.81
N PHE A 244 2.00 -6.31 4.11
CA PHE A 244 2.23 -4.98 4.67
C PHE A 244 3.30 -5.01 5.77
N PRO A 245 3.82 -3.83 6.19
CA PRO A 245 4.83 -3.75 7.23
C PRO A 245 4.40 -4.39 8.55
N TRP A 246 5.34 -5.05 9.22
CA TRP A 246 5.12 -5.65 10.53
C TRP A 246 5.33 -4.66 11.69
N THR A 247 6.01 -3.55 11.46
CA THR A 247 6.52 -2.67 12.53
C THR A 247 6.25 -1.17 12.37
N THR A 248 5.85 -0.68 11.19
CA THR A 248 5.65 0.77 10.94
C THR A 248 4.23 1.22 11.23
N THR A 249 3.96 2.52 11.02
CA THR A 249 2.62 3.13 11.13
C THR A 249 1.63 2.65 10.06
N ASN A 250 2.08 1.85 9.08
CA ASN A 250 1.24 1.26 8.04
C ASN A 250 0.79 -0.17 8.37
N ARG A 251 0.69 -0.51 9.65
CA ARG A 251 0.15 -1.79 10.14
C ARG A 251 -1.36 -1.80 10.07
N PHE A 252 -1.91 -3.00 9.87
CA PHE A 252 -3.32 -3.27 10.10
C PHE A 252 -3.63 -3.50 11.58
N TRP A 253 -4.89 -3.30 11.92
CA TRP A 253 -5.46 -3.57 13.23
C TRP A 253 -6.87 -4.10 13.06
N GLN A 254 -7.20 -5.23 13.70
CA GLN A 254 -8.51 -5.87 13.60
C GLN A 254 -9.56 -5.14 14.44
N VAL A 255 -10.77 -5.02 13.90
CA VAL A 255 -11.92 -4.43 14.59
C VAL A 255 -13.23 -4.96 14.03
N HIS A 256 -14.23 -5.10 14.89
CA HIS A 256 -15.63 -5.28 14.53
C HIS A 256 -16.41 -4.01 14.91
N GLN A 257 -17.12 -3.44 13.96
CA GLN A 257 -17.85 -2.17 14.09
C GLN A 257 -19.35 -2.39 13.85
N THR A 258 -20.19 -1.99 14.80
CA THR A 258 -21.65 -2.17 14.72
C THR A 258 -22.40 -0.91 15.08
N ILE A 259 -23.29 -0.46 14.17
CA ILE A 259 -24.39 0.45 14.44
C ILE A 259 -25.67 -0.29 14.08
N PRO A 260 -26.52 -0.69 15.05
CA PRO A 260 -27.70 -1.52 14.78
C PRO A 260 -28.57 -0.98 13.64
N GLY A 261 -28.85 -1.83 12.67
CA GLY A 261 -29.64 -1.49 11.48
C GLY A 261 -28.95 -0.59 10.44
N LYS A 262 -27.66 -0.20 10.63
CA LYS A 262 -26.94 0.67 9.70
C LYS A 262 -25.58 0.12 9.26
N LEU A 263 -24.85 -0.51 10.15
CA LEU A 263 -23.53 -1.06 9.91
C LEU A 263 -23.29 -2.29 10.78
N ASP A 264 -22.72 -3.32 10.19
CA ASP A 264 -22.23 -4.51 10.89
C ASP A 264 -21.09 -5.10 10.05
N VAL A 265 -19.85 -4.73 10.39
CA VAL A 265 -18.68 -5.01 9.57
C VAL A 265 -17.49 -5.41 10.44
N MET A 266 -16.76 -6.45 10.03
CA MET A 266 -15.54 -6.87 10.70
C MET A 266 -14.39 -7.01 9.70
N GLY A 267 -13.18 -6.72 10.15
CA GLY A 267 -11.97 -6.84 9.34
C GLY A 267 -10.82 -6.05 9.94
N VAL A 268 -10.05 -5.40 9.08
CA VAL A 268 -8.92 -4.56 9.50
C VAL A 268 -9.03 -3.15 8.96
N THR A 269 -8.50 -2.21 9.76
CA THR A 269 -8.24 -0.83 9.36
C THR A 269 -6.73 -0.58 9.32
N LEU A 270 -6.28 0.38 8.50
CA LEU A 270 -4.94 0.93 8.61
C LEU A 270 -4.86 1.87 9.81
N SER A 271 -3.71 1.90 10.49
CA SER A 271 -3.47 2.78 11.64
C SER A 271 -3.89 4.22 11.34
N GLY A 272 -4.79 4.74 12.15
CA GLY A 272 -5.30 6.11 12.06
C GLY A 272 -6.55 6.28 11.19
N LEU A 273 -6.98 5.27 10.42
CA LEU A 273 -8.26 5.30 9.70
C LEU A 273 -9.38 4.72 10.58
N PRO A 274 -10.56 5.34 10.59
CA PRO A 274 -11.68 4.87 11.38
C PRO A 274 -12.52 3.77 10.73
N SER A 275 -12.33 3.49 9.43
CA SER A 275 -13.13 2.58 8.62
C SER A 275 -12.42 1.25 8.38
N VAL A 276 -13.18 0.16 8.21
CA VAL A 276 -12.66 -1.16 7.80
C VAL A 276 -12.31 -1.14 6.32
N VAL A 277 -11.01 -1.26 6.00
CA VAL A 277 -10.54 -1.20 4.62
C VAL A 277 -10.50 -2.58 3.93
N ILE A 278 -10.28 -3.66 4.68
CA ILE A 278 -10.35 -5.06 4.22
C ILE A 278 -11.20 -5.82 5.24
N GLY A 279 -12.20 -6.57 4.79
CA GLY A 279 -13.07 -7.27 5.72
C GLY A 279 -14.28 -7.93 5.07
N PHE A 280 -15.32 -8.05 5.86
CA PHE A 280 -16.57 -8.70 5.48
C PHE A 280 -17.74 -8.16 6.30
N ASN A 281 -18.92 -8.30 5.74
CA ASN A 281 -20.20 -8.13 6.43
C ASN A 281 -21.06 -9.39 6.23
N ARG A 282 -22.35 -9.32 6.54
CA ARG A 282 -23.27 -10.47 6.42
C ARG A 282 -23.33 -11.08 5.00
N ASN A 283 -23.09 -10.30 3.95
CA ASN A 283 -23.40 -10.66 2.58
C ASN A 283 -22.18 -10.71 1.65
N VAL A 284 -21.14 -9.92 1.93
CA VAL A 284 -19.98 -9.77 1.08
C VAL A 284 -18.69 -9.79 1.89
N ALA A 285 -17.60 -10.23 1.25
CA ALA A 285 -16.24 -10.09 1.73
C ALA A 285 -15.38 -9.43 0.66
N TRP A 286 -14.40 -8.63 1.08
CA TRP A 286 -13.48 -7.96 0.15
C TRP A 286 -12.07 -7.89 0.70
N THR A 287 -11.14 -7.78 -0.22
CA THR A 287 -9.73 -7.51 0.04
C THR A 287 -9.18 -6.56 -1.02
N HIS A 288 -8.01 -6.04 -0.74
CA HIS A 288 -7.26 -5.20 -1.67
C HIS A 288 -5.89 -5.78 -1.97
N THR A 289 -5.40 -5.55 -3.20
CA THR A 289 -4.01 -5.76 -3.59
C THR A 289 -3.46 -4.48 -4.18
N VAL A 290 -2.20 -4.15 -3.98
CA VAL A 290 -1.63 -2.94 -4.56
C VAL A 290 -1.68 -3.03 -6.08
N SER A 291 -2.19 -1.97 -6.72
CA SER A 291 -2.35 -1.86 -8.16
C SER A 291 -1.04 -1.52 -8.86
N THR A 292 -0.94 -1.85 -10.15
CA THR A 292 0.14 -1.38 -11.04
C THR A 292 -0.11 0.01 -11.61
N ASP A 293 -1.28 0.58 -11.38
CA ASP A 293 -1.71 1.86 -11.91
C ASP A 293 -0.75 2.99 -11.52
N ARG A 294 -0.61 3.98 -12.39
CA ARG A 294 0.17 5.19 -12.13
C ARG A 294 -0.79 6.31 -11.71
N HIS A 295 -0.83 6.58 -10.41
CA HIS A 295 -1.72 7.58 -9.80
C HIS A 295 -1.21 9.01 -9.94
N PHE A 296 -0.10 9.22 -10.64
CA PHE A 296 0.53 10.52 -10.84
C PHE A 296 1.20 10.61 -12.21
N THR A 297 1.41 11.85 -12.65
CA THR A 297 2.26 12.17 -13.79
C THR A 297 3.19 13.33 -13.43
N TYR A 298 4.20 13.53 -14.25
CA TYR A 298 5.10 14.67 -14.15
C TYR A 298 4.79 15.71 -15.22
N PHE A 299 5.19 16.96 -14.97
CA PHE A 299 5.11 18.03 -15.93
C PHE A 299 6.48 18.67 -16.09
N GLU A 300 6.99 18.75 -17.32
CA GLU A 300 8.19 19.50 -17.66
C GLU A 300 7.81 20.98 -17.81
N LEU A 301 8.44 21.83 -17.01
CA LEU A 301 8.22 23.28 -17.02
C LEU A 301 9.36 23.98 -17.74
N ALA A 302 9.08 24.78 -18.74
CA ALA A 302 10.08 25.66 -19.36
C ALA A 302 10.25 26.92 -18.49
N LEU A 303 11.48 27.18 -18.04
CA LEU A 303 11.77 28.25 -17.09
C LEU A 303 12.16 29.55 -17.78
N ASP A 304 11.94 30.67 -17.08
CA ASP A 304 12.45 31.98 -17.51
C ASP A 304 13.97 32.01 -17.36
N PRO A 305 14.72 32.42 -18.40
CA PRO A 305 16.18 32.42 -18.38
C PRO A 305 16.79 33.30 -17.29
N LYS A 306 16.03 34.30 -16.79
CA LYS A 306 16.50 35.26 -15.76
C LYS A 306 16.10 34.83 -14.34
N ASP A 307 15.02 34.05 -14.20
CA ASP A 307 14.51 33.64 -12.89
C ASP A 307 14.03 32.16 -12.95
N PRO A 308 14.81 31.20 -12.47
CA PRO A 308 14.45 29.77 -12.49
C PRO A 308 13.26 29.40 -11.60
N THR A 309 12.65 30.36 -10.89
CA THR A 309 11.40 30.19 -10.14
C THR A 309 10.17 30.69 -10.91
N VAL A 310 10.36 31.14 -12.15
CA VAL A 310 9.30 31.51 -13.07
C VAL A 310 9.26 30.53 -14.23
N TYR A 311 8.10 30.01 -14.56
CA TYR A 311 7.88 29.13 -15.71
C TYR A 311 6.82 29.72 -16.64
N HIS A 312 6.73 29.22 -17.87
CA HIS A 312 5.80 29.74 -18.87
C HIS A 312 4.70 28.73 -19.18
N VAL A 313 3.44 29.18 -19.17
CA VAL A 313 2.26 28.42 -19.61
C VAL A 313 1.49 29.25 -20.62
N ASP A 314 1.23 28.70 -21.80
CA ASP A 314 0.56 29.41 -22.91
C ASP A 314 1.20 30.77 -23.24
N GLY A 315 2.55 30.80 -23.15
CA GLY A 315 3.35 32.02 -23.40
C GLY A 315 3.32 33.06 -22.28
N ARG A 316 2.68 32.77 -21.13
CA ARG A 316 2.60 33.69 -19.98
C ARG A 316 3.54 33.24 -18.87
N PRO A 317 4.31 34.14 -18.27
CA PRO A 317 5.13 33.83 -17.11
C PRO A 317 4.26 33.62 -15.87
N VAL A 318 4.53 32.52 -15.16
CA VAL A 318 3.89 32.15 -13.90
C VAL A 318 4.97 31.93 -12.86
N ARG A 319 4.85 32.57 -11.70
CA ARG A 319 5.79 32.37 -10.59
C ARG A 319 5.38 31.17 -9.76
N MET A 320 6.35 30.32 -9.42
CA MET A 320 6.15 29.22 -8.49
C MET A 320 5.74 29.76 -7.10
N GLU A 321 4.78 29.09 -6.49
CA GLU A 321 4.46 29.31 -5.08
C GLU A 321 5.59 28.77 -4.20
N THR A 322 5.87 29.44 -3.08
CA THR A 322 6.92 29.03 -2.15
C THR A 322 6.37 28.87 -0.74
N HIS A 323 6.57 27.71 -0.17
CA HIS A 323 6.24 27.42 1.22
C HIS A 323 7.52 27.28 2.03
N THR A 324 7.90 28.35 2.76
CA THR A 324 9.06 28.32 3.65
C THR A 324 8.62 27.92 5.04
N VAL A 325 9.13 26.78 5.52
CA VAL A 325 8.87 26.24 6.86
C VAL A 325 10.09 26.39 7.74
N SER A 326 9.86 26.71 9.02
CA SER A 326 10.91 26.76 10.05
C SER A 326 10.74 25.53 10.94
N ILE A 327 11.72 24.63 10.94
CA ILE A 327 11.70 23.34 11.63
C ILE A 327 12.52 23.44 12.89
N GLU A 328 11.89 23.26 14.05
CA GLU A 328 12.59 23.18 15.33
C GLU A 328 13.45 21.91 15.40
N VAL A 329 14.69 22.04 15.86
CA VAL A 329 15.64 20.92 15.96
C VAL A 329 16.07 20.73 17.41
N LYS A 330 16.05 19.49 17.89
CA LYS A 330 16.48 19.13 19.24
C LYS A 330 17.95 19.52 19.45
N GLY A 331 18.19 20.41 20.41
CA GLY A 331 19.54 20.85 20.78
C GLY A 331 20.23 21.81 19.79
N GLY A 332 19.50 22.31 18.78
CA GLY A 332 20.04 23.22 17.77
C GLY A 332 19.09 24.37 17.39
N PRO A 333 19.58 25.33 16.59
CA PRO A 333 18.73 26.37 16.05
C PRO A 333 17.69 25.80 15.04
N PRO A 334 16.56 26.49 14.83
CA PRO A 334 15.60 26.10 13.81
C PRO A 334 16.22 26.13 12.41
N VAL A 335 15.88 25.12 11.60
CA VAL A 335 16.31 25.01 10.20
C VAL A 335 15.17 25.43 9.27
N ARG A 336 15.48 26.25 8.28
CA ARG A 336 14.51 26.69 7.26
C ARG A 336 14.62 25.81 6.02
N ARG A 337 13.47 25.44 5.46
CA ARG A 337 13.34 24.75 4.18
C ARG A 337 12.25 25.42 3.34
N THR A 338 12.49 25.52 2.04
CA THR A 338 11.50 26.08 1.09
C THR A 338 11.08 24.98 0.13
N ILE A 339 9.79 24.73 0.05
CA ILE A 339 9.16 23.85 -0.95
C ILE A 339 8.58 24.74 -2.02
N TYR A 340 8.79 24.38 -3.27
CA TYR A 340 8.31 25.10 -4.44
C TYR A 340 7.14 24.32 -5.05
N ARG A 341 6.13 25.04 -5.54
CA ARG A 341 4.93 24.47 -6.15
C ARG A 341 4.56 25.23 -7.42
N SER A 342 4.27 24.51 -8.50
CA SER A 342 3.64 25.02 -9.70
C SER A 342 2.13 24.79 -9.66
N MET A 343 1.41 25.26 -10.68
CA MET A 343 -0.01 24.92 -10.86
C MET A 343 -0.27 23.42 -11.03
N PHE A 344 0.73 22.65 -11.44
CA PHE A 344 0.65 21.19 -11.61
C PHE A 344 1.00 20.42 -10.33
N GLY A 345 1.52 21.06 -9.29
CA GLY A 345 1.89 20.43 -8.03
C GLY A 345 3.30 20.80 -7.56
N PRO A 346 3.83 20.11 -6.52
CA PRO A 346 5.15 20.39 -5.97
C PRO A 346 6.26 20.09 -6.98
N ILE A 347 7.31 20.94 -6.94
CA ILE A 347 8.53 20.73 -7.73
C ILE A 347 9.35 19.64 -7.05
N PHE A 348 9.91 18.74 -7.85
CA PHE A 348 10.84 17.71 -7.41
C PHE A 348 12.10 17.70 -8.30
N SER A 349 13.15 17.08 -7.82
CA SER A 349 14.41 16.99 -8.57
C SER A 349 15.04 15.60 -8.44
N VAL A 350 15.23 14.94 -9.58
CA VAL A 350 15.82 13.60 -9.69
C VAL A 350 16.80 13.59 -10.87
N PRO A 351 18.01 14.19 -10.70
CA PRO A 351 18.99 14.31 -11.78
C PRO A 351 19.41 12.98 -12.41
N ALA A 352 19.47 11.91 -11.62
CA ALA A 352 19.84 10.58 -12.11
C ALA A 352 18.87 10.01 -13.15
N LEU A 353 17.63 10.49 -13.20
CA LEU A 353 16.64 10.15 -14.22
C LEU A 353 16.54 11.20 -15.35
N GLY A 354 17.42 12.21 -15.34
CA GLY A 354 17.28 13.36 -16.23
C GLY A 354 16.18 14.35 -15.82
N LEU A 355 15.57 14.18 -14.63
CA LEU A 355 14.51 15.03 -14.12
C LEU A 355 15.07 16.03 -13.08
N GLY A 356 16.18 16.66 -13.38
CA GLY A 356 16.83 17.65 -12.52
C GLY A 356 16.25 19.06 -12.71
N TRP A 357 16.25 19.87 -11.65
CA TRP A 357 15.97 21.31 -11.77
C TRP A 357 17.20 22.02 -12.34
N THR A 358 17.08 22.51 -13.56
CA THR A 358 18.13 23.24 -14.31
C THR A 358 17.75 24.71 -14.46
N ARG A 359 18.51 25.48 -15.23
CA ARG A 359 18.12 26.84 -15.62
C ARG A 359 17.04 26.88 -16.68
N GLU A 360 16.88 25.80 -17.44
CA GLU A 360 15.95 25.71 -18.56
C GLU A 360 14.66 24.99 -18.20
N HIS A 361 14.76 23.97 -17.32
CA HIS A 361 13.66 23.08 -16.99
C HIS A 361 13.58 22.80 -15.49
N ALA A 362 12.34 22.64 -14.99
CA ALA A 362 12.01 22.02 -13.71
C ALA A 362 10.88 21.02 -13.92
N TYR A 363 10.67 20.13 -12.95
CA TYR A 363 9.66 19.10 -13.02
C TYR A 363 8.69 19.19 -11.85
N ALA A 364 7.39 19.15 -12.15
CA ALA A 364 6.33 19.16 -11.16
C ALA A 364 5.64 17.79 -11.10
N LEU A 365 5.22 17.39 -9.90
CA LEU A 365 4.44 16.17 -9.66
C LEU A 365 2.96 16.52 -9.55
N LYS A 366 2.10 15.92 -10.40
CA LYS A 366 0.64 15.97 -10.23
C LYS A 366 0.13 14.61 -9.78
N ASP A 367 -0.53 14.56 -8.61
CA ASP A 367 -0.95 13.36 -7.92
C ASP A 367 -2.48 13.27 -7.88
N ALA A 368 -3.04 12.16 -8.37
CA ALA A 368 -4.48 11.92 -8.42
C ALA A 368 -5.08 11.57 -7.05
N ASP A 369 -4.23 11.17 -6.10
CA ASP A 369 -4.61 10.87 -4.72
C ASP A 369 -4.43 12.07 -3.77
N GLU A 370 -3.89 13.20 -4.24
CA GLU A 370 -3.86 14.44 -3.46
C GLU A 370 -5.29 14.92 -3.18
N LEU A 371 -5.60 15.13 -1.90
CA LEU A 371 -6.94 15.52 -1.41
C LEU A 371 -8.06 14.52 -1.79
N ASN A 372 -7.74 13.24 -1.91
CA ASN A 372 -8.70 12.19 -2.25
C ASN A 372 -9.63 11.85 -1.06
N PHE A 373 -10.53 12.78 -0.73
CA PHE A 373 -11.58 12.56 0.28
C PHE A 373 -12.80 11.77 -0.25
N ARG A 374 -12.74 11.24 -1.48
CA ARG A 374 -13.75 10.29 -1.99
C ARG A 374 -13.54 8.88 -1.43
N ALA A 375 -12.32 8.54 -1.05
CA ALA A 375 -11.95 7.22 -0.53
C ALA A 375 -12.73 6.80 0.73
N PRO A 376 -12.83 7.63 1.76
CA PRO A 376 -13.58 7.28 2.97
C PRO A 376 -15.05 6.94 2.68
N ASP A 377 -15.72 7.71 1.83
CA ASP A 377 -17.10 7.44 1.46
C ASP A 377 -17.24 6.19 0.58
N ALA A 378 -16.23 5.88 -0.24
CA ALA A 378 -16.18 4.64 -0.99
C ALA A 378 -16.11 3.43 -0.05
N TRP A 379 -15.22 3.42 0.95
CA TRP A 379 -15.15 2.35 1.94
C TRP A 379 -16.42 2.23 2.78
N LEU A 380 -17.00 3.34 3.27
CA LEU A 380 -18.29 3.29 4.00
C LEU A 380 -19.44 2.72 3.15
N ARG A 381 -19.40 2.85 1.84
CA ARG A 381 -20.36 2.22 0.92
C ARG A 381 -20.06 0.74 0.70
N VAL A 382 -18.78 0.36 0.59
CA VAL A 382 -18.33 -1.04 0.50
C VAL A 382 -18.73 -1.81 1.75
N GLU A 383 -18.48 -1.26 2.94
CA GLU A 383 -18.86 -1.84 4.24
C GLU A 383 -20.35 -2.16 4.37
N ARG A 384 -21.21 -1.43 3.63
CA ARG A 384 -22.67 -1.58 3.64
C ARG A 384 -23.22 -2.28 2.39
N ALA A 385 -22.36 -2.73 1.49
CA ALA A 385 -22.79 -3.43 0.29
C ALA A 385 -23.42 -4.79 0.64
N ASP A 386 -24.41 -5.20 -0.14
CA ASP A 386 -25.14 -6.46 0.01
C ASP A 386 -24.74 -7.52 -1.03
N SER A 387 -23.93 -7.13 -2.01
CA SER A 387 -23.50 -7.98 -3.13
C SER A 387 -22.19 -7.42 -3.75
N VAL A 388 -21.48 -8.25 -4.51
CA VAL A 388 -20.32 -7.78 -5.27
C VAL A 388 -20.69 -6.71 -6.30
N ALA A 389 -21.90 -6.76 -6.85
CA ALA A 389 -22.44 -5.69 -7.69
C ALA A 389 -22.64 -4.38 -6.91
N GLY A 390 -23.03 -4.48 -5.63
CA GLY A 390 -23.07 -3.36 -4.69
C GLY A 390 -21.69 -2.76 -4.44
N ILE A 391 -20.68 -3.58 -4.21
CA ILE A 391 -19.28 -3.15 -4.10
C ILE A 391 -18.83 -2.43 -5.37
N LEU A 392 -19.10 -3.03 -6.55
CA LEU A 392 -18.72 -2.40 -7.81
C LEU A 392 -19.35 -1.00 -7.98
N ARG A 393 -20.61 -0.81 -7.62
CA ARG A 393 -21.22 0.53 -7.60
C ARG A 393 -20.54 1.46 -6.60
N ALA A 394 -20.25 0.97 -5.39
CA ALA A 394 -19.62 1.72 -4.31
C ALA A 394 -18.26 2.31 -4.70
N ILE A 395 -17.48 1.61 -5.55
CA ILE A 395 -16.16 2.07 -6.00
C ILE A 395 -16.21 2.85 -7.32
N THR A 396 -17.12 2.51 -8.25
CA THR A 396 -17.20 3.15 -9.58
C THR A 396 -17.87 4.53 -9.55
N GLU A 397 -18.78 4.76 -8.61
CA GLU A 397 -19.45 6.07 -8.50
C GLU A 397 -18.49 7.17 -8.05
N PRO A 398 -17.71 7.01 -6.96
CA PRO A 398 -16.79 8.04 -6.49
C PRO A 398 -15.42 7.99 -7.18
N VAL A 399 -14.95 6.84 -7.68
CA VAL A 399 -13.56 6.61 -8.10
C VAL A 399 -12.60 7.11 -7.01
N GLY A 400 -12.78 6.56 -5.80
CA GLY A 400 -12.10 7.08 -4.61
C GLY A 400 -11.13 6.09 -3.97
N ILE A 401 -11.30 4.77 -4.14
CA ILE A 401 -10.39 3.77 -3.57
C ILE A 401 -8.98 4.04 -4.11
N PRO A 402 -7.99 4.36 -3.25
CA PRO A 402 -6.65 4.74 -3.73
C PRO A 402 -5.85 3.51 -4.15
N TRP A 403 -4.92 3.65 -4.98
CA TRP A 403 -3.78 2.76 -5.34
C TRP A 403 -3.95 1.24 -5.11
N VAL A 404 -5.17 0.71 -4.98
CA VAL A 404 -5.39 -0.74 -4.78
C VAL A 404 -6.50 -1.29 -5.66
N ASN A 405 -6.27 -2.51 -6.17
CA ASN A 405 -7.31 -3.36 -6.73
C ASN A 405 -8.32 -3.75 -5.64
N THR A 406 -9.56 -3.97 -6.02
CA THR A 406 -10.60 -4.54 -5.16
C THR A 406 -10.96 -5.95 -5.65
N ILE A 407 -10.83 -6.94 -4.78
CA ILE A 407 -11.25 -8.32 -5.02
C ILE A 407 -12.33 -8.67 -4.01
N ALA A 408 -13.45 -9.23 -4.46
CA ALA A 408 -14.57 -9.52 -3.58
C ALA A 408 -15.32 -10.79 -3.96
N ALA A 409 -15.99 -11.38 -2.96
CA ALA A 409 -16.93 -12.49 -3.14
C ALA A 409 -18.20 -12.25 -2.33
N ASP A 410 -19.35 -12.78 -2.78
CA ASP A 410 -20.58 -12.69 -2.04
C ASP A 410 -21.20 -14.05 -1.73
N ARG A 411 -22.23 -14.02 -0.88
CA ARG A 411 -22.99 -15.21 -0.48
C ARG A 411 -23.75 -15.92 -1.62
N HIS A 412 -23.90 -15.26 -2.77
CA HIS A 412 -24.58 -15.80 -3.95
C HIS A 412 -23.62 -16.48 -4.93
N GLY A 413 -22.31 -16.44 -4.61
CA GLY A 413 -21.26 -17.04 -5.42
C GLY A 413 -20.87 -16.20 -6.63
N ASP A 414 -21.14 -14.91 -6.62
CA ASP A 414 -20.55 -13.97 -7.55
C ASP A 414 -19.22 -13.45 -7.01
N VAL A 415 -18.25 -13.19 -7.92
CA VAL A 415 -16.93 -12.66 -7.58
C VAL A 415 -16.55 -11.48 -8.46
N LEU A 416 -15.77 -10.57 -7.90
CA LEU A 416 -15.35 -9.32 -8.53
C LEU A 416 -13.84 -9.18 -8.49
N TYR A 417 -13.25 -8.80 -9.62
CA TYR A 417 -11.99 -8.05 -9.68
C TYR A 417 -12.26 -6.67 -10.24
N ALA A 418 -11.68 -5.64 -9.65
CA ALA A 418 -11.73 -4.27 -10.16
C ALA A 418 -10.49 -3.49 -9.76
N ASP A 419 -9.88 -2.80 -10.74
CA ASP A 419 -8.87 -1.76 -10.52
C ASP A 419 -9.52 -0.41 -10.89
N VAL A 420 -10.30 0.11 -9.95
CA VAL A 420 -11.08 1.36 -10.12
C VAL A 420 -10.58 2.38 -9.10
N THR A 421 -9.50 3.03 -9.47
CA THR A 421 -8.70 3.92 -8.64
C THR A 421 -8.58 5.30 -9.29
N PRO A 422 -8.22 6.35 -8.56
CA PRO A 422 -7.90 7.65 -9.13
C PRO A 422 -6.69 7.56 -10.06
N THR A 423 -6.94 7.52 -11.37
CA THR A 423 -5.92 7.41 -12.41
C THR A 423 -5.95 8.65 -13.29
N PRO A 424 -4.81 9.28 -13.60
CA PRO A 424 -4.74 10.40 -14.53
C PRO A 424 -5.32 10.05 -15.90
N ASN A 425 -6.13 10.93 -16.46
CA ASN A 425 -6.70 10.74 -17.80
C ASN A 425 -5.67 11.02 -18.91
N VAL A 426 -4.60 10.22 -18.89
CA VAL A 426 -3.53 10.16 -19.89
C VAL A 426 -3.63 8.84 -20.62
N THR A 427 -3.88 8.88 -21.92
CA THR A 427 -4.16 7.69 -22.73
C THR A 427 -3.40 7.75 -24.05
N ASP A 428 -3.53 6.73 -24.88
CA ASP A 428 -3.08 6.69 -26.27
C ASP A 428 -3.70 7.81 -27.14
N GLN A 429 -4.77 8.46 -26.67
CA GLN A 429 -5.36 9.65 -27.31
C GLN A 429 -4.69 10.96 -26.87
N THR A 430 -3.82 10.94 -25.85
CA THR A 430 -3.04 12.10 -25.45
C THR A 430 -2.13 12.51 -26.62
N PRO A 431 -2.21 13.79 -27.09
CA PRO A 431 -1.39 14.20 -28.23
C PRO A 431 0.10 13.93 -28.03
N ALA A 432 0.79 13.45 -29.06
CA ALA A 432 2.23 13.20 -28.97
C ALA A 432 3.03 14.49 -28.66
N SER A 433 2.51 15.66 -29.03
CA SER A 433 3.06 16.97 -28.66
C SER A 433 3.07 17.22 -27.15
N CYS A 434 2.15 16.57 -26.40
CA CYS A 434 2.08 16.67 -24.95
C CYS A 434 3.02 15.70 -24.21
N LEU A 435 3.71 14.82 -24.93
CA LEU A 435 4.62 13.83 -24.37
C LEU A 435 6.04 14.04 -24.96
N PRO A 436 6.86 14.97 -24.41
CA PRO A 436 8.18 15.27 -24.92
C PRO A 436 9.03 14.00 -25.06
N ALA A 437 9.35 13.58 -26.29
CA ALA A 437 9.97 12.28 -26.58
C ALA A 437 11.34 12.13 -25.93
N LYS A 438 12.13 13.20 -25.86
CA LYS A 438 13.46 13.20 -25.25
C LYS A 438 13.44 12.78 -23.78
N VAL A 439 12.41 13.22 -23.04
CA VAL A 439 12.26 12.89 -21.60
C VAL A 439 11.53 11.57 -21.42
N ASN A 440 10.46 11.31 -22.20
CA ASN A 440 9.65 10.12 -22.02
C ASN A 440 10.32 8.82 -22.52
N ALA A 441 11.14 8.84 -23.55
CA ALA A 441 11.76 7.62 -24.10
C ALA A 441 12.54 6.79 -23.07
N PRO A 442 13.44 7.36 -22.25
CA PRO A 442 14.13 6.61 -21.20
C PRO A 442 13.19 6.14 -20.07
N LEU A 443 12.08 6.84 -19.83
CA LEU A 443 11.13 6.57 -18.75
C LEU A 443 10.02 5.57 -19.13
N ALA A 444 9.90 5.26 -20.43
CA ALA A 444 8.81 4.43 -20.96
C ALA A 444 8.77 3.03 -20.33
N LYS A 445 9.94 2.40 -20.09
CA LYS A 445 10.00 1.07 -19.44
C LYS A 445 9.42 1.09 -18.02
N MET A 446 9.56 2.20 -17.29
CA MET A 446 9.04 2.39 -15.93
C MET A 446 7.60 2.88 -15.91
N ARG A 447 7.00 3.14 -17.08
CA ARG A 447 5.65 3.71 -17.22
C ARG A 447 5.51 5.04 -16.46
N LEU A 448 6.55 5.86 -16.51
CA LEU A 448 6.53 7.21 -15.96
C LEU A 448 6.23 8.19 -17.10
N TYR A 449 5.24 9.03 -16.92
CA TYR A 449 4.76 9.96 -17.94
C TYR A 449 5.12 11.39 -17.56
N VAL A 450 5.85 12.07 -18.45
CA VAL A 450 6.15 13.49 -18.34
C VAL A 450 5.35 14.23 -19.41
N LEU A 451 4.48 15.12 -18.98
CA LEU A 451 3.64 15.94 -19.84
C LEU A 451 4.30 17.31 -20.08
N ASP A 452 3.96 17.95 -21.20
CA ASP A 452 4.41 19.30 -21.52
C ASP A 452 3.66 20.33 -20.65
N GLY A 453 4.36 20.91 -19.68
CA GLY A 453 3.84 21.94 -18.78
C GLY A 453 3.89 23.35 -19.36
N THR A 454 4.28 23.53 -20.64
CA THR A 454 4.29 24.84 -21.29
C THR A 454 2.92 25.27 -21.82
N THR A 455 1.97 24.34 -21.84
CA THR A 455 0.58 24.62 -22.25
C THR A 455 -0.44 23.92 -21.37
N ALA A 456 -1.50 24.62 -20.99
CA ALA A 456 -2.62 24.08 -20.23
C ALA A 456 -3.38 23.00 -21.02
N ALA A 457 -3.28 22.95 -22.34
CA ALA A 457 -3.92 21.95 -23.19
C ALA A 457 -3.35 20.53 -22.96
N CYS A 458 -2.15 20.41 -22.41
CA CYS A 458 -1.51 19.13 -22.05
C CYS A 458 -1.77 18.68 -20.62
N ASP A 459 -2.59 19.41 -19.86
CA ASP A 459 -3.05 18.91 -18.55
C ASP A 459 -4.00 17.72 -18.74
N TRP A 460 -4.25 16.99 -17.67
CA TRP A 460 -5.14 15.82 -17.69
C TRP A 460 -6.50 16.17 -18.29
N SER A 461 -6.94 15.39 -19.26
CA SER A 461 -8.20 15.64 -19.94
C SER A 461 -9.35 15.68 -18.93
N PRO A 462 -10.28 16.66 -19.05
CA PRO A 462 -11.40 16.80 -18.12
C PRO A 462 -12.24 15.52 -18.02
N SER A 463 -12.67 15.17 -16.82
CA SER A 463 -13.66 14.12 -16.60
C SER A 463 -15.09 14.69 -16.78
N PRO A 464 -16.03 13.88 -17.29
CA PRO A 464 -17.43 14.30 -17.38
C PRO A 464 -18.14 14.39 -16.02
N LYS A 465 -17.51 13.87 -14.94
CA LYS A 465 -18.10 13.88 -13.58
C LYS A 465 -17.44 14.96 -12.72
N PRO A 466 -18.21 15.86 -12.08
CA PRO A 466 -17.70 16.81 -11.09
C PRO A 466 -16.97 16.10 -9.94
N GLY A 467 -15.84 16.66 -9.50
CA GLY A 467 -15.00 16.11 -8.43
C GLY A 467 -14.12 14.91 -8.83
N GLN A 468 -14.12 14.57 -10.13
CA GLN A 468 -13.21 13.58 -10.73
C GLN A 468 -12.43 14.24 -11.90
N ASP A 469 -12.21 15.55 -11.80
CA ASP A 469 -11.55 16.31 -12.86
C ASP A 469 -10.14 15.77 -13.13
N GLY A 470 -9.85 15.54 -14.41
CA GLY A 470 -8.56 14.98 -14.84
C GLY A 470 -8.38 13.48 -14.62
N LEU A 471 -9.36 12.77 -14.06
CA LEU A 471 -9.27 11.32 -13.85
C LEU A 471 -9.87 10.54 -15.03
N LEU A 472 -9.36 9.34 -15.27
CA LEU A 472 -9.99 8.36 -16.13
C LEU A 472 -11.41 8.06 -15.61
N PRO A 473 -12.43 8.07 -16.49
CA PRO A 473 -13.76 7.65 -16.08
C PRO A 473 -13.77 6.15 -15.72
N ALA A 474 -14.55 5.77 -14.70
CA ALA A 474 -14.64 4.37 -14.26
C ALA A 474 -14.93 3.39 -15.40
N SER A 475 -15.59 3.83 -16.49
CA SER A 475 -15.87 2.99 -17.68
C SER A 475 -14.61 2.54 -18.42
N ARG A 476 -13.48 3.26 -18.27
CA ARG A 476 -12.19 2.96 -18.91
C ARG A 476 -11.26 2.16 -18.00
N LEU A 477 -11.62 1.97 -16.72
CA LEU A 477 -10.84 1.22 -15.73
C LEU A 477 -11.21 -0.26 -15.74
N PRO A 478 -10.26 -1.19 -15.53
CA PRO A 478 -10.51 -2.63 -15.67
C PRO A 478 -11.35 -3.18 -14.53
N ARG A 479 -12.33 -3.98 -14.87
CA ARG A 479 -13.17 -4.69 -13.93
C ARG A 479 -13.86 -5.89 -14.59
N VAL A 480 -14.10 -6.93 -13.81
CA VAL A 480 -14.83 -8.13 -14.26
C VAL A 480 -15.61 -8.76 -13.11
N LEU A 481 -16.84 -9.14 -13.41
CA LEU A 481 -17.70 -9.99 -12.58
C LEU A 481 -17.67 -11.41 -13.14
N ARG A 482 -17.47 -12.41 -12.28
CA ARG A 482 -17.33 -13.82 -12.65
C ARG A 482 -18.12 -14.70 -11.68
N ARG A 483 -18.23 -15.99 -12.04
CA ARG A 483 -18.78 -17.05 -11.17
C ARG A 483 -17.82 -18.24 -11.03
N ASP A 484 -16.70 -18.24 -11.79
CA ASP A 484 -15.59 -19.18 -11.63
C ASP A 484 -14.58 -18.66 -10.60
N PHE A 485 -13.60 -17.83 -10.99
CA PHE A 485 -12.66 -17.22 -10.08
C PHE A 485 -12.15 -15.88 -10.59
N VAL A 486 -11.57 -15.10 -9.70
CA VAL A 486 -10.68 -13.97 -9.99
C VAL A 486 -9.48 -14.01 -9.04
N ALA A 487 -8.31 -13.53 -9.51
CA ALA A 487 -7.08 -13.53 -8.76
C ALA A 487 -6.20 -12.33 -9.09
N ASN A 488 -5.48 -11.80 -8.11
CA ASN A 488 -4.41 -10.82 -8.33
C ASN A 488 -3.32 -11.00 -7.27
N SER A 489 -2.06 -10.92 -7.68
CA SER A 489 -0.88 -10.92 -6.82
C SER A 489 0.07 -9.76 -7.18
N ASN A 490 -0.50 -8.57 -7.45
CA ASN A 490 0.10 -7.26 -7.74
C ASN A 490 0.64 -7.05 -9.16
N ASP A 491 0.51 -8.02 -10.06
CA ASP A 491 0.70 -7.75 -11.48
C ASP A 491 -0.52 -7.02 -12.06
N SER A 492 -0.45 -6.63 -13.32
CA SER A 492 -1.52 -5.88 -13.96
C SER A 492 -2.85 -6.64 -13.97
N PHE A 493 -3.92 -5.94 -14.25
CA PHE A 493 -5.28 -6.46 -14.41
C PHE A 493 -5.39 -7.59 -15.45
N TRP A 494 -4.42 -7.74 -16.32
CA TRP A 494 -4.45 -8.61 -17.51
C TRP A 494 -4.90 -10.03 -17.20
N LEU A 495 -4.26 -10.68 -16.22
CA LEU A 495 -4.54 -12.08 -15.85
C LEU A 495 -5.36 -12.19 -14.54
N ALA A 496 -6.21 -11.19 -14.25
CA ALA A 496 -7.15 -11.30 -13.13
C ALA A 496 -8.08 -12.53 -13.24
N ASN A 497 -8.31 -13.01 -14.46
CA ASN A 497 -8.74 -14.34 -14.80
C ASN A 497 -8.04 -14.72 -16.12
N ASP A 498 -7.12 -15.66 -16.09
CA ASP A 498 -6.32 -16.03 -17.26
C ASP A 498 -7.09 -16.84 -18.31
N LEU A 499 -8.26 -17.41 -17.95
CA LEU A 499 -9.19 -18.03 -18.91
C LEU A 499 -9.98 -16.97 -19.69
N ALA A 500 -10.02 -15.72 -19.22
CA ALA A 500 -10.66 -14.58 -19.85
C ALA A 500 -9.85 -13.29 -19.64
N PRO A 501 -8.66 -13.17 -20.24
CA PRO A 501 -7.75 -12.05 -20.00
C PRO A 501 -8.38 -10.71 -20.38
N LEU A 502 -8.21 -9.71 -19.49
CA LEU A 502 -8.70 -8.35 -19.70
C LEU A 502 -7.76 -7.58 -20.65
N ARG A 503 -8.33 -6.81 -21.59
CA ARG A 503 -7.60 -6.02 -22.58
C ARG A 503 -8.33 -4.71 -22.89
N GLY A 504 -7.69 -3.82 -23.65
CA GLY A 504 -8.29 -2.56 -24.09
C GLY A 504 -8.32 -1.47 -23.02
N VAL A 505 -7.45 -1.59 -22.02
CA VAL A 505 -7.27 -0.63 -20.93
C VAL A 505 -6.03 0.23 -21.23
N PRO A 506 -6.03 1.54 -20.91
CA PRO A 506 -4.86 2.41 -21.14
C PRO A 506 -3.60 1.93 -20.44
N ASP A 507 -2.43 2.11 -21.07
CA ASP A 507 -1.12 1.66 -20.56
C ASP A 507 -0.75 2.25 -19.19
N ILE A 508 -1.28 3.42 -18.86
CA ILE A 508 -1.07 4.05 -17.55
C ILE A 508 -1.63 3.19 -16.40
N VAL A 509 -2.68 2.41 -16.62
CA VAL A 509 -3.27 1.49 -15.63
C VAL A 509 -2.43 0.21 -15.49
N GLY A 510 -1.98 -0.36 -16.59
CA GLY A 510 -1.20 -1.59 -16.57
C GLY A 510 -0.98 -2.14 -17.98
N ARG A 511 0.02 -2.99 -18.14
CA ARG A 511 0.35 -3.61 -19.41
C ARG A 511 -0.20 -5.02 -19.53
N VAL A 512 -0.35 -5.45 -20.76
CA VAL A 512 -0.70 -6.80 -21.15
C VAL A 512 0.43 -7.41 -21.95
N ASP A 513 0.43 -8.73 -22.09
CA ASP A 513 1.44 -9.45 -22.87
C ASP A 513 2.89 -9.27 -22.37
N GLU A 514 3.05 -9.02 -21.06
CA GLU A 514 4.37 -8.95 -20.39
C GLU A 514 4.54 -10.10 -19.39
N PRO A 515 5.80 -10.51 -19.09
CA PRO A 515 6.07 -11.53 -18.07
C PRO A 515 5.42 -11.17 -16.73
N GLN A 516 4.76 -12.14 -16.13
CA GLN A 516 4.14 -11.98 -14.82
C GLN A 516 5.09 -12.39 -13.70
N GLY A 517 4.97 -11.76 -12.55
CA GLY A 517 5.71 -12.10 -11.35
C GLY A 517 5.47 -13.54 -10.89
N LEU A 518 6.47 -14.13 -10.23
CA LEU A 518 6.40 -15.53 -9.82
C LEU A 518 5.24 -15.81 -8.88
N ARG A 519 4.80 -14.85 -8.03
CA ARG A 519 3.63 -15.03 -7.16
C ARG A 519 2.33 -15.14 -7.96
N THR A 520 2.10 -14.30 -8.95
CA THR A 520 0.94 -14.38 -9.84
C THR A 520 0.90 -15.73 -10.57
N ARG A 521 2.02 -16.16 -11.12
CA ARG A 521 2.15 -17.44 -11.81
C ARG A 521 1.92 -18.61 -10.88
N ASN A 522 2.48 -18.60 -9.65
CA ASN A 522 2.24 -19.62 -8.65
C ASN A 522 0.78 -19.67 -8.20
N GLY A 523 0.16 -18.50 -8.02
CA GLY A 523 -1.26 -18.40 -7.68
C GLY A 523 -2.15 -19.03 -8.73
N LEU A 524 -1.97 -18.65 -10.01
CA LEU A 524 -2.75 -19.21 -11.12
C LEU A 524 -2.51 -20.71 -11.29
N LYS A 525 -1.25 -21.20 -11.25
CA LYS A 525 -0.95 -22.65 -11.27
C LYS A 525 -1.65 -23.39 -10.14
N THR A 526 -1.64 -22.83 -8.93
CA THR A 526 -2.28 -23.43 -7.75
C THR A 526 -3.79 -23.49 -7.89
N ILE A 527 -4.41 -22.41 -8.41
CA ILE A 527 -5.85 -22.34 -8.71
C ILE A 527 -6.23 -23.39 -9.76
N HIS A 528 -5.47 -23.47 -10.86
CA HIS A 528 -5.73 -24.46 -11.92
C HIS A 528 -5.60 -25.90 -11.41
N ALA A 529 -4.58 -26.19 -10.59
CA ALA A 529 -4.41 -27.51 -9.99
C ALA A 529 -5.60 -27.91 -9.09
N ALA A 530 -6.12 -26.94 -8.31
CA ALA A 530 -7.29 -27.15 -7.47
C ALA A 530 -8.57 -27.39 -8.30
N ILE A 531 -8.76 -26.63 -9.39
CA ILE A 531 -9.90 -26.82 -10.31
C ILE A 531 -9.79 -28.16 -11.04
N ALA A 532 -8.60 -28.55 -11.52
CA ALA A 532 -8.38 -29.83 -12.21
C ALA A 532 -8.54 -31.02 -11.26
N GLY A 533 -8.05 -30.95 -10.03
CA GLY A 533 -8.24 -31.98 -8.99
C GLY A 533 -9.72 -32.26 -8.70
N ARG A 534 -10.57 -31.26 -8.82
CA ARG A 534 -12.01 -31.35 -8.70
C ARG A 534 -12.68 -32.17 -9.83
N GLN A 535 -12.16 -32.08 -11.05
CA GLN A 535 -12.67 -32.85 -12.21
C GLN A 535 -12.35 -34.34 -12.10
N GLY A 536 -11.29 -34.71 -11.35
CA GLY A 536 -10.87 -36.11 -11.17
C GLY A 536 -11.46 -36.82 -9.95
N ALA A 537 -11.78 -36.09 -8.88
CA ALA A 537 -12.44 -36.60 -7.68
C ALA A 537 -13.90 -36.13 -7.70
N ALA A 538 -14.86 -37.07 -7.69
CA ALA A 538 -16.28 -36.77 -7.79
C ALA A 538 -16.75 -35.52 -7.05
N GLY A 539 -16.64 -34.32 -7.67
CA GLY A 539 -17.36 -33.14 -7.28
C GLY A 539 -16.88 -32.35 -6.06
N ALA A 540 -15.63 -32.51 -5.54
CA ALA A 540 -15.19 -31.77 -4.37
C ALA A 540 -15.08 -30.26 -4.62
N ALA A 541 -15.94 -29.47 -3.98
CA ALA A 541 -15.98 -28.01 -4.09
C ALA A 541 -14.71 -27.35 -3.50
N ILE A 542 -14.25 -26.23 -4.07
CA ILE A 542 -13.16 -25.41 -3.47
C ILE A 542 -13.75 -24.68 -2.26
N GLY A 543 -13.52 -25.24 -1.08
CA GLY A 543 -13.97 -24.65 0.18
C GLY A 543 -12.83 -23.91 0.92
N PRO A 544 -13.14 -23.28 2.07
CA PRO A 544 -12.18 -22.51 2.85
C PRO A 544 -10.92 -23.29 3.24
N SER A 545 -11.05 -24.56 3.58
CA SER A 545 -9.89 -25.41 3.96
C SER A 545 -8.91 -25.59 2.81
N ALA A 546 -9.42 -25.80 1.58
CA ALA A 546 -8.56 -25.90 0.40
C ALA A 546 -7.84 -24.57 0.11
N VAL A 547 -8.51 -23.44 0.28
CA VAL A 547 -7.91 -22.11 0.07
C VAL A 547 -6.82 -21.83 1.12
N LYS A 548 -7.04 -22.20 2.38
CA LYS A 548 -5.99 -22.13 3.43
C LYS A 548 -4.78 -23.02 3.09
N GLU A 549 -5.03 -24.23 2.63
CA GLU A 549 -3.95 -25.12 2.20
C GLU A 549 -3.14 -24.52 1.04
N MET A 550 -3.81 -23.92 0.05
CA MET A 550 -3.15 -23.29 -1.11
C MET A 550 -2.17 -22.19 -0.67
N ILE A 551 -2.58 -21.28 0.22
CA ILE A 551 -1.75 -20.14 0.62
C ILE A 551 -0.59 -20.56 1.53
N PHE A 552 -0.80 -21.55 2.42
CA PHE A 552 0.20 -22.01 3.39
C PHE A 552 1.04 -23.23 2.93
N ARG A 553 0.93 -23.62 1.67
CA ARG A 553 1.83 -24.63 1.08
C ARG A 553 3.30 -24.23 1.11
N ASN A 554 3.58 -22.95 1.22
CA ASN A 554 4.94 -22.39 1.23
C ASN A 554 5.82 -22.85 0.05
N HIS A 555 5.20 -23.19 -1.07
CA HIS A 555 5.86 -23.68 -2.26
C HIS A 555 6.69 -22.57 -2.92
N ASN A 556 7.92 -22.89 -3.31
CA ASN A 556 8.86 -21.98 -3.96
C ASN A 556 8.86 -22.22 -5.48
N LEU A 557 8.14 -21.38 -6.22
CA LEU A 557 8.02 -21.54 -7.67
C LEU A 557 9.36 -21.33 -8.39
N ALA A 558 10.21 -20.43 -7.93
CA ALA A 558 11.54 -20.24 -8.52
C ALA A 558 12.35 -21.56 -8.47
N ALA A 559 12.28 -22.28 -7.36
CA ALA A 559 12.94 -23.57 -7.23
C ALA A 559 12.30 -24.65 -8.11
N GLU A 560 10.97 -24.65 -8.26
CA GLU A 560 10.30 -25.57 -9.19
C GLU A 560 10.80 -25.35 -10.62
N LEU A 561 10.97 -24.10 -11.03
CA LEU A 561 11.29 -23.73 -12.40
C LEU A 561 12.79 -23.85 -12.74
N ALA A 562 13.69 -23.74 -11.75
CA ALA A 562 15.11 -23.52 -12.03
C ALA A 562 16.09 -24.46 -11.26
N LEU A 563 15.65 -25.13 -10.19
CA LEU A 563 16.56 -25.92 -9.35
C LEU A 563 17.22 -27.08 -10.11
N ASP A 564 16.49 -27.75 -11.01
CA ASP A 564 17.03 -28.87 -11.78
C ASP A 564 18.17 -28.43 -12.71
N ASP A 565 18.11 -27.21 -13.24
CA ASP A 565 19.18 -26.61 -14.05
C ASP A 565 20.38 -26.22 -13.18
N VAL A 566 20.14 -25.65 -11.97
CA VAL A 566 21.21 -25.42 -10.99
C VAL A 566 21.95 -26.71 -10.65
N LEU A 567 21.22 -27.79 -10.39
CA LEU A 567 21.82 -29.12 -10.13
C LEU A 567 22.53 -29.69 -11.35
N SER A 568 22.09 -29.37 -12.57
CA SER A 568 22.82 -29.72 -13.80
C SER A 568 24.13 -28.97 -13.90
N ILE A 569 24.16 -27.68 -13.55
CA ILE A 569 25.38 -26.88 -13.48
C ILE A 569 26.35 -27.42 -12.42
N CYS A 570 25.83 -27.82 -11.23
CA CYS A 570 26.61 -28.50 -10.19
C CYS A 570 27.29 -29.78 -10.68
N ARG A 571 26.61 -30.59 -11.50
CA ARG A 571 27.21 -31.83 -12.07
C ARG A 571 28.36 -31.57 -13.03
N GLN A 572 28.41 -30.39 -13.66
CA GLN A 572 29.49 -30.02 -14.58
C GLN A 572 30.76 -29.61 -13.82
N SER A 573 30.62 -28.89 -12.72
CA SER A 573 31.71 -28.47 -11.85
C SER A 573 31.21 -28.11 -10.47
N THR A 574 31.92 -28.57 -9.46
CA THR A 574 31.73 -28.15 -8.05
C THR A 574 32.75 -27.10 -7.61
N ASP A 575 33.66 -26.67 -8.48
CA ASP A 575 34.59 -25.59 -8.19
C ASP A 575 34.08 -24.28 -8.79
N ALA A 576 34.08 -23.23 -7.98
CA ALA A 576 33.63 -21.90 -8.39
C ALA A 576 34.49 -20.79 -7.77
N LEU A 577 34.40 -19.62 -8.35
CA LEU A 577 34.92 -18.40 -7.76
C LEU A 577 33.75 -17.52 -7.29
N THR A 578 33.90 -16.89 -6.14
CA THR A 578 33.01 -15.81 -5.69
C THR A 578 33.15 -14.60 -6.60
N SER A 579 32.26 -13.64 -6.50
CA SER A 579 32.32 -12.37 -7.23
C SER A 579 33.59 -11.56 -6.94
N ASP A 580 34.22 -11.74 -5.76
CA ASP A 580 35.52 -11.16 -5.38
C ASP A 580 36.73 -12.09 -5.68
N GLY A 581 36.52 -13.17 -6.47
CA GLY A 581 37.56 -14.04 -6.99
C GLY A 581 38.10 -15.11 -6.05
N LYS A 582 37.45 -15.39 -4.92
CA LYS A 582 37.86 -16.42 -3.97
C LYS A 582 37.36 -17.81 -4.39
N PRO A 583 38.20 -18.87 -4.34
CA PRO A 583 37.77 -20.22 -4.68
C PRO A 583 36.86 -20.80 -3.58
N VAL A 584 35.76 -21.44 -4.01
CA VAL A 584 34.80 -22.10 -3.14
C VAL A 584 34.39 -23.44 -3.74
N SER A 585 34.38 -24.53 -2.91
CA SER A 585 33.76 -25.79 -3.32
C SER A 585 32.25 -25.74 -3.13
N LEU A 586 31.51 -26.09 -4.15
CA LEU A 586 30.07 -26.17 -4.17
C LEU A 586 29.49 -27.54 -3.85
N ALA A 587 30.36 -28.56 -3.57
CA ALA A 587 29.93 -29.94 -3.40
C ALA A 587 28.84 -30.10 -2.34
N ASP A 588 29.03 -29.52 -1.16
CA ASP A 588 28.06 -29.60 -0.06
C ASP A 588 26.78 -28.81 -0.36
N ALA A 589 26.92 -27.63 -0.97
CA ALA A 589 25.80 -26.79 -1.39
C ALA A 589 24.89 -27.53 -2.39
N CYS A 590 25.50 -28.14 -3.42
CA CYS A 590 24.79 -28.93 -4.42
C CYS A 590 24.11 -30.17 -3.79
N ALA A 591 24.78 -30.82 -2.84
CA ALA A 591 24.21 -31.94 -2.11
C ALA A 591 23.02 -31.53 -1.23
N VAL A 592 23.05 -30.36 -0.58
CA VAL A 592 21.93 -29.81 0.19
C VAL A 592 20.76 -29.49 -0.74
N LEU A 593 21.00 -28.73 -1.81
CA LEU A 593 19.94 -28.37 -2.76
C LEU A 593 19.28 -29.57 -3.42
N SER A 594 20.03 -30.66 -3.68
CA SER A 594 19.46 -31.88 -4.28
C SER A 594 18.47 -32.63 -3.39
N ARG A 595 18.51 -32.39 -2.07
CA ARG A 595 17.61 -33.01 -1.07
C ARG A 595 16.53 -32.04 -0.58
N TRP A 596 16.60 -30.76 -0.96
CA TRP A 596 15.63 -29.77 -0.51
C TRP A 596 14.25 -30.00 -1.13
N ASP A 597 13.20 -29.86 -0.31
CA ASP A 597 11.80 -30.09 -0.66
C ASP A 597 11.15 -28.97 -1.52
N ARG A 598 11.91 -27.94 -1.88
CA ARG A 598 11.47 -26.74 -2.62
C ARG A 598 10.36 -25.97 -1.91
N ARG A 599 10.38 -26.01 -0.57
CA ARG A 599 9.42 -25.30 0.28
C ARG A 599 10.12 -24.37 1.26
N MET A 600 9.28 -23.48 1.83
CA MET A 600 9.68 -22.52 2.87
C MET A 600 8.94 -22.85 4.18
N ASP A 601 8.79 -24.14 4.50
CA ASP A 601 8.24 -24.60 5.77
C ASP A 601 9.30 -24.54 6.88
N LEU A 602 8.88 -24.53 8.14
CA LEU A 602 9.81 -24.43 9.29
C LEU A 602 10.91 -25.51 9.26
N ASP A 603 10.58 -26.68 8.76
CA ASP A 603 11.48 -27.83 8.71
C ASP A 603 12.29 -27.95 7.40
N SER A 604 12.00 -27.12 6.41
CA SER A 604 12.69 -27.14 5.10
C SER A 604 14.18 -26.86 5.27
N ARG A 605 15.03 -27.71 4.64
CA ARG A 605 16.50 -27.62 4.69
C ARG A 605 17.07 -27.32 3.31
N GLY A 606 17.86 -26.23 3.20
CA GLY A 606 18.34 -25.69 1.92
C GLY A 606 17.61 -24.41 1.50
N ALA A 607 16.54 -24.05 2.16
CA ALA A 607 15.77 -22.85 1.87
C ALA A 607 16.61 -21.56 1.99
N ALA A 608 17.42 -21.41 3.04
CA ALA A 608 18.31 -20.27 3.24
C ALA A 608 19.33 -20.15 2.08
N LEU A 609 19.92 -21.28 1.68
CA LEU A 609 20.87 -21.32 0.57
C LEU A 609 20.22 -20.90 -0.76
N TRP A 610 19.00 -21.38 -1.02
CA TRP A 610 18.27 -21.01 -2.22
C TRP A 610 17.91 -19.51 -2.25
N VAL A 611 17.46 -18.95 -1.13
CA VAL A 611 17.11 -17.52 -1.04
C VAL A 611 18.31 -16.64 -1.41
N GLU A 612 19.50 -16.94 -0.86
CA GLU A 612 20.70 -16.17 -1.12
C GLU A 612 21.26 -16.39 -2.55
N LEU A 613 21.05 -17.56 -3.12
CA LEU A 613 21.36 -17.85 -4.52
C LEU A 613 20.44 -17.11 -5.47
N TRP A 614 19.12 -17.18 -5.24
CA TRP A 614 18.12 -16.68 -6.17
C TRP A 614 18.04 -15.15 -6.24
N ALA A 615 18.21 -14.48 -5.12
CA ALA A 615 18.07 -13.03 -5.04
C ALA A 615 18.93 -12.23 -6.02
N PRO A 616 20.25 -12.48 -6.18
CA PRO A 616 21.07 -11.80 -7.20
C PRO A 616 20.69 -12.20 -8.63
N LEU A 617 20.32 -13.46 -8.87
CA LEU A 617 19.95 -13.95 -10.20
C LEU A 617 18.65 -13.30 -10.69
N ALA A 618 17.63 -13.17 -9.83
CA ALA A 618 16.38 -12.52 -10.18
C ALA A 618 16.56 -11.03 -10.50
N ARG A 619 17.44 -10.33 -9.79
CA ARG A 619 17.73 -8.90 -10.06
C ARG A 619 18.39 -8.68 -11.43
N SER A 620 19.31 -9.55 -11.84
CA SER A 620 20.01 -9.41 -13.13
C SER A 620 19.10 -9.60 -14.34
N GLY A 621 17.93 -10.24 -14.18
CA GLY A 621 17.00 -10.58 -15.25
C GLY A 621 15.62 -9.94 -15.15
N ALA A 622 15.47 -8.79 -14.51
CA ALA A 622 14.20 -8.09 -14.36
C ALA A 622 13.09 -8.99 -13.73
N GLY A 623 13.44 -9.74 -12.68
CA GLY A 623 12.54 -10.62 -11.93
C GLY A 623 12.65 -12.12 -12.27
N TYR A 624 13.29 -12.47 -13.40
CA TYR A 624 13.63 -13.85 -13.73
C TYR A 624 14.98 -13.89 -14.48
N PRO A 625 15.91 -14.82 -14.14
CA PRO A 625 17.21 -14.92 -14.82
C PRO A 625 17.07 -15.28 -16.29
N ALA A 626 18.19 -15.32 -17.04
CA ALA A 626 18.21 -15.77 -18.42
C ALA A 626 17.55 -17.15 -18.54
N ALA A 627 16.39 -17.19 -19.17
CA ALA A 627 15.51 -18.36 -19.22
C ALA A 627 15.87 -19.31 -20.38
N ALA A 628 15.75 -20.62 -20.17
CA ALA A 628 15.85 -21.63 -21.21
C ALA A 628 14.66 -21.54 -22.19
N VAL A 629 13.47 -21.24 -21.66
CA VAL A 629 12.28 -20.97 -22.46
C VAL A 629 11.85 -19.54 -22.21
N ALA A 630 11.92 -18.72 -23.26
CA ALA A 630 11.52 -17.32 -23.22
C ALA A 630 10.03 -17.14 -22.91
N PHE A 631 9.64 -15.93 -22.53
CA PHE A 631 8.26 -15.57 -22.31
C PHE A 631 7.43 -15.72 -23.59
N ASP A 632 6.26 -16.37 -23.47
CA ASP A 632 5.22 -16.44 -24.48
C ASP A 632 3.90 -15.91 -23.88
N PRO A 633 3.32 -14.82 -24.41
CA PRO A 633 2.05 -14.28 -23.90
C PRO A 633 0.85 -15.25 -24.03
N LYS A 634 0.98 -16.31 -24.87
CA LYS A 634 -0.04 -17.37 -24.98
C LYS A 634 0.09 -18.44 -23.91
N ASP A 635 1.25 -18.51 -23.25
CA ASP A 635 1.54 -19.40 -22.11
C ASP A 635 2.17 -18.61 -20.97
N ALA A 636 1.52 -17.49 -20.62
CA ALA A 636 2.05 -16.52 -19.66
C ALA A 636 2.19 -17.08 -18.24
N VAL A 637 1.43 -18.09 -17.88
CA VAL A 637 1.50 -18.73 -16.55
C VAL A 637 2.71 -19.64 -16.44
N SER A 638 3.09 -20.35 -17.53
CA SER A 638 4.20 -21.31 -17.51
C SER A 638 5.52 -20.72 -17.98
N THR A 639 5.53 -19.57 -18.63
CA THR A 639 6.74 -18.94 -19.19
C THR A 639 7.02 -17.56 -18.57
N PRO A 640 8.31 -17.12 -18.46
CA PRO A 640 9.54 -17.85 -18.80
C PRO A 640 9.85 -18.98 -17.84
N ARG A 641 10.63 -19.98 -18.20
CA ARG A 641 11.03 -21.09 -17.32
C ARG A 641 12.41 -21.67 -17.64
N GLY A 642 12.96 -22.38 -16.66
CA GLY A 642 14.30 -22.95 -16.74
C GLY A 642 15.40 -21.89 -16.74
N LEU A 643 16.64 -22.29 -16.54
CA LEU A 643 17.81 -21.45 -16.70
C LEU A 643 18.51 -21.79 -18.01
N SER A 644 18.87 -20.79 -18.78
CA SER A 644 19.71 -20.98 -19.94
C SER A 644 21.05 -21.60 -19.53
N LEU A 645 21.44 -22.67 -20.18
CA LEU A 645 22.76 -23.31 -20.01
C LEU A 645 23.76 -22.82 -21.07
N GLU A 646 23.42 -21.81 -21.84
CA GLU A 646 24.22 -21.22 -22.89
C GLU A 646 25.03 -20.02 -22.39
N SER A 647 26.05 -19.64 -23.14
CA SER A 647 26.94 -18.49 -22.88
C SER A 647 27.54 -18.53 -21.46
N ASP A 648 27.64 -17.39 -20.80
CA ASP A 648 28.26 -17.25 -19.49
C ASP A 648 27.30 -17.53 -18.31
N ASN A 649 26.04 -17.85 -18.59
CA ASN A 649 25.00 -18.02 -17.54
C ASN A 649 25.35 -19.14 -16.54
N PRO A 650 25.89 -20.33 -16.92
CA PRO A 650 26.31 -21.34 -15.95
C PRO A 650 27.44 -20.85 -15.03
N ALA A 651 28.38 -20.03 -15.53
CA ALA A 651 29.43 -19.43 -14.71
C ALA A 651 28.84 -18.42 -13.71
N HIS A 652 27.90 -17.58 -14.15
CA HIS A 652 27.19 -16.62 -13.32
C HIS A 652 26.41 -17.30 -12.19
N VAL A 653 25.70 -18.40 -12.49
CA VAL A 653 24.97 -19.18 -11.48
C VAL A 653 25.94 -19.81 -10.46
N ARG A 654 27.10 -20.35 -10.91
CA ARG A 654 28.11 -20.88 -9.99
C ARG A 654 28.68 -19.79 -9.07
N THR A 655 28.97 -18.61 -9.62
CA THR A 655 29.46 -17.48 -8.82
C THR A 655 28.41 -17.05 -7.79
N ALA A 656 27.14 -16.92 -8.18
CA ALA A 656 26.05 -16.59 -7.26
C ALA A 656 25.89 -17.66 -6.13
N LEU A 657 26.08 -18.95 -6.46
CA LEU A 657 26.03 -20.02 -5.45
C LEU A 657 27.26 -19.97 -4.52
N ALA A 658 28.45 -19.63 -5.04
CA ALA A 658 29.65 -19.46 -4.22
C ALA A 658 29.53 -18.27 -3.28
N ASP A 659 28.96 -17.15 -3.74
CA ASP A 659 28.66 -15.99 -2.91
C ASP A 659 27.63 -16.34 -1.81
N ALA A 660 26.58 -17.09 -2.13
CA ALA A 660 25.58 -17.54 -1.18
C ALA A 660 26.19 -18.44 -0.06
N VAL A 661 27.06 -19.40 -0.46
CA VAL A 661 27.81 -20.27 0.49
C VAL A 661 28.67 -19.42 1.44
N THR A 662 29.42 -18.48 0.88
CA THR A 662 30.33 -17.61 1.63
C THR A 662 29.54 -16.69 2.58
N LEU A 663 28.44 -16.14 2.11
CA LEU A 663 27.56 -15.28 2.91
C LEU A 663 26.96 -16.02 4.09
N LEU A 664 26.39 -17.21 3.87
CA LEU A 664 25.82 -18.03 4.96
C LEU A 664 26.90 -18.44 5.99
N ALA A 665 28.09 -18.82 5.51
CA ALA A 665 29.22 -19.13 6.40
C ALA A 665 29.61 -17.91 7.25
N SER A 666 29.68 -16.70 6.67
CA SER A 666 29.98 -15.45 7.39
C SER A 666 28.92 -15.10 8.44
N ARG A 667 27.69 -15.53 8.23
CA ARG A 667 26.55 -15.38 9.15
C ARG A 667 26.44 -16.49 10.19
N GLY A 668 27.28 -17.52 10.10
CA GLY A 668 27.21 -18.68 10.98
C GLY A 668 25.99 -19.57 10.73
N VAL A 669 25.44 -19.55 9.50
CA VAL A 669 24.28 -20.35 9.10
C VAL A 669 24.77 -21.60 8.36
N ALA A 670 24.39 -22.78 8.82
CA ALA A 670 24.68 -24.04 8.12
C ALA A 670 23.89 -24.11 6.81
N LEU A 671 24.47 -24.68 5.74
CA LEU A 671 23.83 -24.79 4.43
C LEU A 671 22.50 -25.56 4.50
N ASP A 672 22.41 -26.54 5.38
CA ASP A 672 21.24 -27.38 5.64
C ASP A 672 20.45 -26.97 6.89
N ALA A 673 20.62 -25.74 7.37
CA ALA A 673 19.83 -25.23 8.49
C ALA A 673 18.33 -25.35 8.19
N ARG A 674 17.53 -25.68 9.21
CA ARG A 674 16.06 -25.62 9.10
C ARG A 674 15.63 -24.15 8.92
N TRP A 675 14.67 -23.90 8.03
CA TRP A 675 14.21 -22.53 7.76
C TRP A 675 13.69 -21.83 9.03
N GLY A 676 12.92 -22.50 9.88
CA GLY A 676 12.43 -21.95 11.16
C GLY A 676 13.52 -21.67 12.20
N ASP A 677 14.73 -22.24 12.05
CA ASP A 677 15.85 -21.92 12.92
C ASP A 677 16.55 -20.61 12.51
N VAL A 678 16.34 -20.16 11.28
CA VAL A 678 16.99 -18.95 10.71
C VAL A 678 16.02 -17.82 10.42
N GLN A 679 14.71 -18.08 10.21
CA GLN A 679 13.69 -17.03 10.05
C GLN A 679 12.79 -16.94 11.28
N LYS A 680 12.84 -15.80 11.99
CA LYS A 680 12.14 -15.62 13.27
C LYS A 680 11.59 -14.21 13.44
N ALA A 681 10.35 -14.12 13.90
CA ALA A 681 9.81 -12.87 14.42
C ALA A 681 10.38 -12.58 15.82
N VAL A 682 10.76 -11.32 16.04
CA VAL A 682 11.20 -10.83 17.35
C VAL A 682 10.03 -10.16 18.04
N ARG A 683 9.60 -10.71 19.19
CA ARG A 683 8.52 -10.18 20.01
C ARG A 683 8.99 -10.08 21.47
N GLY A 684 9.55 -8.92 21.83
CA GLY A 684 10.24 -8.77 23.10
C GLY A 684 11.42 -9.74 23.19
N GLU A 685 11.43 -10.59 24.19
CA GLU A 685 12.46 -11.64 24.36
C GLU A 685 12.19 -12.91 23.54
N ARG A 686 10.97 -13.04 22.99
CA ARG A 686 10.60 -14.22 22.21
C ARG A 686 11.18 -14.19 20.81
N ARG A 687 11.55 -15.37 20.33
CA ARG A 687 12.04 -15.66 18.99
C ARG A 687 11.12 -16.71 18.39
N ILE A 688 10.09 -16.27 17.67
CA ILE A 688 9.04 -17.13 17.14
C ILE A 688 9.42 -17.52 15.71
N PRO A 689 9.59 -18.81 15.39
CA PRO A 689 9.86 -19.26 14.02
C PRO A 689 8.75 -18.83 13.07
N ILE A 690 9.10 -18.41 11.86
CA ILE A 690 8.12 -17.97 10.85
C ILE A 690 8.35 -18.73 9.55
N HIS A 691 7.29 -19.33 9.03
CA HIS A 691 7.28 -20.00 7.72
C HIS A 691 6.95 -18.99 6.59
N GLY A 692 7.04 -19.45 5.33
CA GLY A 692 6.92 -18.54 4.17
C GLY A 692 8.29 -17.96 3.79
N GLY A 693 8.34 -17.18 2.72
CA GLY A 693 9.60 -16.65 2.18
C GLY A 693 9.43 -15.53 1.16
N PRO A 694 10.51 -15.07 0.51
CA PRO A 694 10.49 -13.92 -0.37
C PRO A 694 9.50 -14.03 -1.55
N GLY A 695 8.83 -12.93 -1.87
CA GLY A 695 7.91 -12.84 -2.99
C GLY A 695 8.59 -13.06 -4.35
N SER A 696 9.84 -12.62 -4.48
CA SER A 696 10.70 -12.85 -5.65
C SER A 696 10.99 -14.35 -5.92
N ASN A 697 10.78 -15.20 -4.94
CA ASN A 697 10.83 -16.65 -5.07
C ASN A 697 9.47 -17.26 -5.48
N GLY A 698 8.44 -16.46 -5.65
CA GLY A 698 7.09 -16.90 -5.96
C GLY A 698 6.37 -17.55 -4.80
N VAL A 699 6.82 -17.33 -3.55
CA VAL A 699 6.14 -17.85 -2.37
C VAL A 699 4.89 -17.02 -2.09
N LEU A 700 3.73 -17.68 -2.04
CA LEU A 700 2.44 -17.00 -1.84
C LEU A 700 2.31 -16.44 -0.42
N ASN A 701 2.67 -17.25 0.59
CA ASN A 701 2.81 -16.77 1.96
C ASN A 701 4.13 -15.99 2.07
N MET A 702 4.09 -14.76 1.53
CA MET A 702 5.27 -13.93 1.39
C MET A 702 5.78 -13.43 2.74
N GLN A 703 7.09 -13.48 2.92
CA GLN A 703 7.82 -12.88 4.03
C GLN A 703 9.13 -12.27 3.52
N GLU A 704 9.20 -10.94 3.49
CA GLU A 704 10.44 -10.23 3.30
C GLU A 704 11.09 -9.99 4.66
N ALA A 705 12.34 -10.39 4.79
CA ALA A 705 13.03 -10.39 6.06
C ALA A 705 14.40 -9.71 5.97
N ALA A 706 14.74 -8.93 6.99
CA ALA A 706 16.06 -8.34 7.15
C ALA A 706 16.96 -9.25 7.98
N TRP A 707 18.22 -9.40 7.54
CA TRP A 707 19.21 -10.11 8.35
C TRP A 707 19.55 -9.31 9.62
N THR A 708 19.37 -9.92 10.79
CA THR A 708 19.70 -9.33 12.10
C THR A 708 20.76 -10.19 12.77
N PRO A 709 21.97 -9.66 13.02
CA PRO A 709 23.04 -10.40 13.70
C PRO A 709 22.58 -11.00 15.03
N GLY A 710 22.89 -12.27 15.28
CA GLY A 710 22.50 -13.00 16.49
C GLY A 710 21.03 -13.44 16.54
N VAL A 711 20.23 -13.15 15.52
CA VAL A 711 18.81 -13.57 15.42
C VAL A 711 18.57 -14.41 14.16
N GLY A 712 18.97 -13.90 12.98
CA GLY A 712 18.67 -14.47 11.68
C GLY A 712 17.86 -13.52 10.79
N TYR A 713 17.05 -14.07 9.89
CA TYR A 713 16.12 -13.32 9.05
C TYR A 713 14.88 -12.93 9.88
N VAL A 714 14.70 -11.62 10.10
CA VAL A 714 13.57 -11.08 10.86
C VAL A 714 12.55 -10.50 9.87
N PRO A 715 11.32 -11.03 9.80
CA PRO A 715 10.27 -10.48 8.95
C PRO A 715 10.03 -9.01 9.25
N VAL A 716 10.10 -8.19 8.21
CA VAL A 716 9.84 -6.73 8.28
C VAL A 716 8.59 -6.36 7.50
N HIS A 717 8.23 -7.19 6.51
CA HIS A 717 7.12 -7.00 5.59
C HIS A 717 6.63 -8.36 5.08
N GLY A 718 5.34 -8.49 4.79
CA GLY A 718 4.81 -9.75 4.25
C GLY A 718 3.37 -10.00 4.67
N SER A 719 2.94 -11.25 4.64
CA SER A 719 1.62 -11.67 5.12
C SER A 719 1.34 -11.02 6.46
N SER A 720 0.32 -10.15 6.47
CA SER A 720 0.01 -9.26 7.61
C SER A 720 -1.37 -9.54 8.19
N TYR A 721 -2.39 -9.55 7.36
CA TYR A 721 -3.74 -9.97 7.72
C TYR A 721 -4.22 -11.01 6.71
N VAL A 722 -4.28 -12.26 7.13
CA VAL A 722 -4.78 -13.35 6.29
C VAL A 722 -6.21 -13.65 6.69
N GLN A 723 -7.15 -13.54 5.75
CA GLN A 723 -8.55 -13.94 5.94
C GLN A 723 -8.99 -14.90 4.85
N VAL A 724 -9.74 -15.93 5.22
CA VAL A 724 -10.53 -16.76 4.31
C VAL A 724 -11.98 -16.68 4.74
N VAL A 725 -12.82 -16.18 3.87
CA VAL A 725 -14.24 -15.89 4.15
C VAL A 725 -15.12 -16.65 3.20
N THR A 726 -16.15 -17.33 3.72
CA THR A 726 -17.29 -17.86 2.97
C THR A 726 -18.58 -17.54 3.72
N PHE A 727 -19.72 -18.02 3.22
CA PHE A 727 -21.03 -17.71 3.78
C PHE A 727 -21.88 -18.97 3.90
N ASP A 728 -22.62 -19.08 4.99
CA ASP A 728 -23.71 -20.03 5.17
C ASP A 728 -25.05 -19.29 5.37
N GLU A 729 -26.09 -20.00 5.78
CA GLU A 729 -27.40 -19.40 6.03
C GLU A 729 -27.38 -18.39 7.17
N ALA A 730 -26.53 -18.60 8.19
CA ALA A 730 -26.41 -17.72 9.35
C ALA A 730 -25.61 -16.44 9.06
N GLY A 731 -24.69 -16.48 8.07
CA GLY A 731 -23.87 -15.33 7.70
C GLY A 731 -22.45 -15.73 7.28
N PRO A 732 -21.46 -14.85 7.52
CA PRO A 732 -20.06 -15.13 7.16
C PRO A 732 -19.45 -16.20 8.06
N VAL A 733 -18.72 -17.14 7.45
CA VAL A 733 -17.86 -18.11 8.11
C VAL A 733 -16.41 -17.74 7.80
N VAL A 734 -15.62 -17.43 8.84
CA VAL A 734 -14.34 -16.72 8.67
C VAL A 734 -13.24 -17.37 9.49
N ASP A 735 -12.12 -17.62 8.82
CA ASP A 735 -10.82 -17.83 9.47
C ASP A 735 -9.92 -16.63 9.18
N ALA A 736 -9.37 -16.01 10.22
CA ALA A 736 -8.49 -14.85 10.05
C ALA A 736 -7.37 -14.82 11.10
N VAL A 737 -6.21 -14.29 10.70
CA VAL A 737 -5.07 -14.07 11.60
C VAL A 737 -4.36 -12.76 11.25
N LEU A 738 -4.03 -11.98 12.28
CA LEU A 738 -3.15 -10.81 12.19
C LEU A 738 -1.74 -11.25 12.60
N THR A 739 -0.88 -11.51 11.65
CA THR A 739 0.39 -12.25 11.82
C THR A 739 1.34 -11.67 12.89
N TYR A 740 1.26 -10.36 13.10
CA TYR A 740 2.07 -9.66 14.09
C TYR A 740 1.29 -9.24 15.35
N SER A 741 0.09 -9.79 15.55
CA SER A 741 -0.80 -9.56 16.69
C SER A 741 -1.35 -8.12 16.80
N GLN A 742 -2.30 -7.93 17.69
CA GLN A 742 -3.14 -6.73 17.77
C GLN A 742 -2.41 -5.52 18.38
N SER A 743 -1.63 -5.75 19.42
CA SER A 743 -1.00 -4.67 20.18
C SER A 743 0.46 -4.42 19.81
N THR A 744 0.89 -3.17 19.93
CA THR A 744 2.29 -2.75 19.86
C THR A 744 2.94 -2.58 21.23
N ASP A 745 2.19 -2.73 22.33
CA ASP A 745 2.72 -2.69 23.68
C ASP A 745 3.28 -4.07 24.09
N PRO A 746 4.59 -4.21 24.36
CA PRO A 746 5.19 -5.47 24.82
C PRO A 746 4.60 -6.01 26.15
N ALA A 747 3.95 -5.18 26.94
CA ALA A 747 3.28 -5.59 28.18
C ALA A 747 1.90 -6.21 27.92
N SER A 748 1.33 -6.05 26.72
CA SER A 748 0.04 -6.61 26.37
C SER A 748 0.13 -8.13 26.13
N ALA A 749 -0.86 -8.89 26.59
CA ALA A 749 -1.04 -10.29 26.23
C ALA A 749 -1.24 -10.49 24.72
N HIS A 750 -1.68 -9.43 24.01
CA HIS A 750 -1.97 -9.44 22.58
C HIS A 750 -0.84 -8.82 21.73
N PHE A 751 0.41 -8.88 22.24
CA PHE A 751 1.60 -8.43 21.53
C PHE A 751 2.18 -9.51 20.60
N TYR A 752 1.96 -10.80 20.92
CA TYR A 752 2.56 -11.93 20.18
C TYR A 752 1.64 -13.14 19.99
N ASP A 753 0.47 -13.19 20.60
CA ASP A 753 -0.42 -14.34 20.65
C ASP A 753 -0.89 -14.82 19.27
N GLN A 754 -1.21 -13.90 18.35
CA GLN A 754 -1.51 -14.25 16.95
C GLN A 754 -0.24 -14.55 16.12
N THR A 755 0.92 -14.01 16.52
CA THR A 755 2.20 -14.40 15.89
C THR A 755 2.53 -15.87 16.19
N GLU A 756 2.27 -16.33 17.43
CA GLU A 756 2.40 -17.75 17.78
C GLU A 756 1.37 -18.64 17.06
N LEU A 757 0.14 -18.12 16.85
CA LEU A 757 -0.88 -18.83 16.06
C LEU A 757 -0.47 -18.99 14.60
N TYR A 758 0.19 -17.96 14.04
CA TYR A 758 0.63 -17.95 12.66
C TYR A 758 1.89 -18.78 12.43
N SER A 759 2.76 -18.96 13.44
CA SER A 759 3.98 -19.78 13.40
C SER A 759 3.67 -21.30 13.08
#